data_b95c1d21363638ee5d59c46e1be235be
#
_entry.id   b95c1d21363638ee5d59c46e1be235be
#
_cell.length_a   1.000
_cell.length_b   1.000
_cell.length_c   1.000
_cell.angle_alpha   90.00
_cell.angle_beta   90.00
_cell.angle_gamma   90.00
#
_symmetry.space_group_name_H-M   'P 1'
#
loop_
_entity.id
_entity.type
_entity.pdbx_description
1 polymer ?
#
loop_
_entity_poly.entity_id
_entity_poly.type
_entity_poly.pdbx_seq_one_letter_code
_entity_poly.pdbx_strand_id
1 'polypeptide(L)'
;VQQASDVAGLEGITMMAADGLLNTNYMAIAETEGMYFSGPDIRYGSNTNQSTGQTADGFLAAYNDEWGEDPAAPFWAHSYDATTLLLDAIAAASYDDGGTLVIDRAGVREHLAGVTDYAGIIGLMSCDAFGDCGSQKITVIGHGDSDDVPASNANVIYEYAPGGSSLGEGHLVVPAPKPQYGGTVSIGVESEATGLRPWEDACSSPCLIFMQAVHDRLMEQTYTGDYSPQMAESLTPNDDYTVWTMVLRPGITFSNGDALNAQTIADMFPIQQTGAVSAGPVGRSGLVGVEAVGDLTVEYTLSATNVAFAGELALQGLGMVFHPGLAASDPEGYTMNPIGTGAFILETRDIDNETVFVRNPNYWMSVNGKQLPYLDQLIIRPIPDETSRLAAVTSGTVDAMQTLRQATIRDARLADVVMHEFQGNNSGGGHFNVAVAPYDDVRVRRGLTLANNQEAAIEALGGAGISAPGTQFFSPDSPWYSQAVADAWPSFDMDAAIALLQEYVDDPTRSDGKAVGEKIDVEYGCVAGEATLIALAAVHEGLWTSTGLVNVTVNMSADQPTHINVALGIGNAFVGEHGAHCWRFGDQQDPSIALGSAYGNPVSNPLNFSNYDSPEARALLDEAMTVADFETRKALYEQVGLIGARDVPMWYSGHTATALALEEGIVGLDDWVLPDGTVGIGHPSAIPRTYQMWRTDG
;
A
#
# COMPACT_ATOMS: atom_id res chain seq x y z
N VAL A 1 -0.32 34.40 6.99
CA VAL A 1 -1.49 35.20 7.43
C VAL A 1 -1.38 36.62 6.90
N GLN A 2 -0.36 37.43 7.24
CA GLN A 2 -0.20 38.81 6.77
C GLN A 2 -0.32 38.95 5.24
N GLN A 3 0.30 38.05 4.47
CA GLN A 3 0.19 38.07 3.00
C GLN A 3 -1.20 37.66 2.51
N ALA A 4 -1.92 36.83 3.24
CA ALA A 4 -3.26 36.40 2.85
C ALA A 4 -4.31 37.46 3.18
N SER A 5 -4.16 38.20 4.29
CA SER A 5 -5.09 39.28 4.65
C SER A 5 -5.09 40.45 3.68
N ASP A 6 -4.00 40.63 2.92
CA ASP A 6 -3.85 41.68 1.90
C ASP A 6 -4.38 41.27 0.50
N VAL A 7 -4.85 40.04 0.34
CA VAL A 7 -5.35 39.54 -0.94
C VAL A 7 -6.85 39.78 -1.07
N ALA A 8 -7.24 40.59 -2.04
CA ALA A 8 -8.63 40.88 -2.31
C ALA A 8 -9.43 39.61 -2.64
N GLY A 9 -10.54 39.40 -1.92
CA GLY A 9 -11.39 38.21 -2.05
C GLY A 9 -11.14 37.17 -0.96
N LEU A 10 -10.15 37.37 -0.09
CA LEU A 10 -9.90 36.48 1.05
C LEU A 10 -10.42 37.06 2.39
N GLU A 11 -11.08 38.24 2.37
CA GLU A 11 -11.56 38.97 3.55
C GLU A 11 -12.69 38.25 4.27
N GLY A 12 -12.95 37.20 4.37
CA GLY A 12 -14.02 36.48 5.08
C GLY A 12 -13.76 34.98 5.16
N ILE A 13 -12.59 34.55 4.71
CA ILE A 13 -12.21 33.16 4.77
C ILE A 13 -11.86 32.80 6.22
N THR A 14 -12.50 31.76 6.73
CA THR A 14 -12.10 31.14 7.99
C THR A 14 -10.75 30.47 7.81
N MET A 15 -9.75 30.91 8.55
CA MET A 15 -8.42 30.30 8.54
C MET A 15 -8.27 29.37 9.75
N MET A 16 -7.68 28.21 9.52
CA MET A 16 -7.34 27.24 10.53
C MET A 16 -5.87 26.86 10.41
N ALA A 17 -5.22 26.66 11.53
CA ALA A 17 -3.83 26.21 11.61
C ALA A 17 -3.74 24.93 12.45
N ALA A 18 -2.78 24.08 12.07
CA ALA A 18 -2.45 22.88 12.82
C ALA A 18 -1.61 23.20 14.07
N ASP A 19 -1.39 22.20 14.88
CA ASP A 19 -0.71 22.21 16.17
C ASP A 19 0.68 22.84 16.16
N GLY A 20 1.45 22.71 15.08
CA GLY A 20 2.78 23.34 14.94
C GLY A 20 2.76 24.87 15.03
N LEU A 21 1.61 25.51 14.81
CA LEU A 21 1.40 26.94 14.94
C LEU A 21 0.66 27.32 16.24
N LEU A 22 0.25 26.34 17.03
CA LEU A 22 -0.35 26.54 18.36
C LEU A 22 0.76 26.88 19.37
N ASN A 23 1.30 28.08 19.28
CA ASN A 23 2.32 28.59 20.20
C ASN A 23 2.12 30.07 20.47
N THR A 24 2.58 30.51 21.67
CA THR A 24 2.38 31.86 22.18
C THR A 24 2.93 32.91 21.21
N ASN A 25 4.10 32.72 20.64
CA ASN A 25 4.73 33.70 19.76
C ASN A 25 3.97 33.94 18.47
N TYR A 26 3.39 32.84 17.90
CA TYR A 26 2.59 32.95 16.68
C TYR A 26 1.21 33.54 16.95
N MET A 27 0.56 33.12 18.05
CA MET A 27 -0.77 33.62 18.43
C MET A 27 -0.73 35.07 18.91
N ALA A 28 0.42 35.59 19.33
CA ALA A 28 0.61 37.01 19.67
C ALA A 28 0.72 37.96 18.45
N ILE A 29 0.59 37.44 17.25
CA ILE A 29 0.58 38.23 16.01
C ILE A 29 -0.86 38.70 15.74
N ALA A 30 -1.08 40.03 15.66
CA ALA A 30 -2.44 40.59 15.52
C ALA A 30 -3.23 40.05 14.34
N GLU A 31 -2.57 39.70 13.21
CA GLU A 31 -3.20 39.15 12.02
C GLU A 31 -3.68 37.70 12.16
N THR A 32 -3.39 37.06 13.30
CA THR A 32 -3.91 35.70 13.61
C THR A 32 -5.25 35.72 14.34
N GLU A 33 -5.73 36.90 14.75
CA GLU A 33 -7.05 37.02 15.37
C GLU A 33 -8.15 36.55 14.41
N GLY A 34 -9.11 35.81 14.94
CA GLY A 34 -10.16 35.17 14.15
C GLY A 34 -9.78 33.81 13.55
N MET A 35 -8.53 33.37 13.71
CA MET A 35 -8.12 32.02 13.30
C MET A 35 -8.58 30.95 14.30
N TYR A 36 -8.60 29.72 13.80
CA TYR A 36 -8.77 28.52 14.61
C TYR A 36 -7.47 27.73 14.64
N PHE A 37 -7.20 27.07 15.76
CA PHE A 37 -6.02 26.21 15.93
C PHE A 37 -6.46 24.84 16.40
N SER A 38 -6.13 23.80 15.65
CA SER A 38 -6.30 22.42 16.09
C SER A 38 -5.03 21.92 16.77
N GLY A 39 -5.20 21.10 17.80
CA GLY A 39 -4.08 20.52 18.53
C GLY A 39 -4.52 19.61 19.66
N PRO A 40 -3.56 19.07 20.42
CA PRO A 40 -3.87 18.29 21.60
C PRO A 40 -4.58 19.16 22.66
N ASP A 41 -5.29 18.49 23.56
CA ASP A 41 -5.89 19.19 24.71
C ASP A 41 -4.80 19.68 25.67
N ILE A 42 -4.68 20.99 25.82
CA ILE A 42 -3.69 21.64 26.69
C ILE A 42 -4.24 21.98 28.09
N ARG A 43 -5.45 21.52 28.42
CA ARG A 43 -6.10 21.70 29.72
C ARG A 43 -5.76 20.52 30.64
N TYR A 44 -4.62 20.59 31.30
CA TYR A 44 -4.08 19.48 32.08
C TYR A 44 -4.74 19.27 33.45
N GLY A 45 -5.41 20.31 33.99
CA GLY A 45 -6.11 20.23 35.27
C GLY A 45 -5.22 19.74 36.42
N SER A 46 -5.74 18.82 37.20
CA SER A 46 -5.03 18.21 38.33
C SER A 46 -4.36 16.87 37.99
N ASN A 47 -4.15 16.59 36.71
CA ASN A 47 -3.48 15.37 36.29
C ASN A 47 -2.08 15.25 36.87
N THR A 48 -1.68 14.05 37.18
CA THR A 48 -0.39 13.74 37.82
C THR A 48 0.27 12.58 37.08
N ASN A 49 1.53 12.77 36.68
CA ASN A 49 2.32 11.69 36.09
C ASN A 49 2.57 10.60 37.14
N GLN A 50 2.15 9.37 36.84
CA GLN A 50 2.17 8.26 37.82
C GLN A 50 3.58 7.83 38.23
N SER A 51 4.58 8.02 37.38
CA SER A 51 5.95 7.57 37.65
C SER A 51 6.74 8.58 38.51
N THR A 52 6.42 9.87 38.37
CA THR A 52 7.19 10.93 39.02
C THR A 52 6.40 11.70 40.08
N GLY A 53 5.07 11.61 40.06
CA GLY A 53 4.20 12.45 40.92
C GLY A 53 4.10 13.91 40.45
N GLN A 54 4.66 14.28 39.29
CA GLN A 54 4.69 15.62 38.77
C GLN A 54 3.33 16.06 38.23
N THR A 55 2.93 17.29 38.50
CA THR A 55 1.75 17.95 37.93
C THR A 55 2.16 18.98 36.89
N ALA A 56 1.20 19.51 36.11
CA ALA A 56 1.45 20.58 35.16
C ALA A 56 2.02 21.84 35.86
N ASP A 57 1.36 22.30 36.93
CA ASP A 57 1.80 23.49 37.70
C ASP A 57 3.18 23.28 38.32
N GLY A 58 3.44 22.08 38.84
CA GLY A 58 4.74 21.75 39.41
C GLY A 58 5.87 21.74 38.40
N PHE A 59 5.60 21.22 37.19
CA PHE A 59 6.58 21.26 36.10
C PHE A 59 6.85 22.69 35.64
N LEU A 60 5.81 23.49 35.39
CA LEU A 60 5.96 24.89 34.96
C LEU A 60 6.73 25.71 35.97
N ALA A 61 6.46 25.54 37.26
CA ALA A 61 7.20 26.21 38.32
C ALA A 61 8.70 25.83 38.30
N ALA A 62 9.00 24.54 38.16
CA ALA A 62 10.39 24.08 38.11
C ALA A 62 11.11 24.54 36.82
N TYR A 63 10.40 24.57 35.69
CA TYR A 63 10.93 25.04 34.41
C TYR A 63 11.24 26.54 34.46
N ASN A 64 10.31 27.31 34.98
CA ASN A 64 10.49 28.77 35.15
C ASN A 64 11.61 29.13 36.13
N ASP A 65 11.75 28.36 37.23
CA ASP A 65 12.86 28.54 38.17
C ASP A 65 14.23 28.29 37.52
N GLU A 66 14.32 27.35 36.57
CA GLU A 66 15.58 27.01 35.89
C GLU A 66 15.88 27.96 34.71
N TRP A 67 14.84 28.31 33.92
CA TRP A 67 15.02 29.01 32.64
C TRP A 67 14.56 30.46 32.65
N GLY A 68 13.78 30.89 33.65
CA GLY A 68 13.28 32.26 33.80
C GLY A 68 12.11 32.59 32.88
N GLU A 69 11.54 31.61 32.20
CA GLU A 69 10.39 31.75 31.30
C GLU A 69 9.60 30.44 31.24
N ASP A 70 8.35 30.51 30.81
CA ASP A 70 7.53 29.31 30.55
C ASP A 70 7.85 28.72 29.18
N PRO A 71 7.59 27.42 28.95
CA PRO A 71 7.74 26.81 27.63
C PRO A 71 6.86 27.48 26.57
N ALA A 72 7.45 27.90 25.43
CA ALA A 72 6.75 28.67 24.41
C ALA A 72 5.72 27.84 23.63
N ALA A 73 5.87 26.50 23.58
CA ALA A 73 5.00 25.58 22.84
C ALA A 73 4.24 24.65 23.80
N PRO A 74 3.00 24.24 23.46
CA PRO A 74 2.14 23.48 24.37
C PRO A 74 2.58 22.02 24.56
N PHE A 75 3.51 21.51 23.76
CA PHE A 75 3.93 20.10 23.78
C PHE A 75 4.88 19.71 24.92
N TRP A 76 5.24 20.62 25.82
CA TRP A 76 6.13 20.33 26.94
C TRP A 76 5.59 19.21 27.84
N ALA A 77 4.27 19.18 28.09
CA ALA A 77 3.65 18.13 28.89
C ALA A 77 3.70 16.77 28.19
N HIS A 78 3.47 16.76 26.88
CA HIS A 78 3.59 15.54 26.03
C HIS A 78 5.03 15.03 26.05
N SER A 79 6.02 15.93 25.89
CA SER A 79 7.43 15.56 25.94
C SER A 79 7.85 15.01 27.30
N TYR A 80 7.30 15.57 28.40
CA TYR A 80 7.56 15.10 29.74
C TYR A 80 7.01 13.68 29.94
N ASP A 81 5.74 13.46 29.60
CA ASP A 81 5.10 12.16 29.76
C ASP A 81 5.73 11.09 28.83
N ALA A 82 6.03 11.43 27.58
CA ALA A 82 6.73 10.52 26.66
C ALA A 82 8.12 10.13 27.19
N THR A 83 8.85 11.11 27.76
CA THR A 83 10.17 10.83 28.34
C THR A 83 10.09 9.93 29.56
N THR A 84 9.15 10.16 30.46
CA THR A 84 8.97 9.32 31.66
C THR A 84 8.52 7.92 31.29
N LEU A 85 7.59 7.79 30.33
CA LEU A 85 7.15 6.49 29.81
C LEU A 85 8.30 5.70 29.16
N LEU A 86 9.14 6.35 28.37
CA LEU A 86 10.34 5.72 27.80
C LEU A 86 11.34 5.29 28.89
N LEU A 87 11.54 6.11 29.92
CA LEU A 87 12.43 5.75 31.02
C LEU A 87 11.90 4.57 31.81
N ASP A 88 10.60 4.48 32.03
CA ASP A 88 9.95 3.33 32.68
C ASP A 88 10.14 2.07 31.84
N ALA A 89 9.96 2.15 30.52
CA ALA A 89 10.19 1.02 29.60
C ALA A 89 11.66 0.57 29.60
N ILE A 90 12.60 1.51 29.61
CA ILE A 90 14.02 1.21 29.70
C ILE A 90 14.33 0.54 31.05
N ALA A 91 13.80 1.06 32.16
CA ALA A 91 14.01 0.47 33.48
C ALA A 91 13.46 -0.96 33.55
N ALA A 92 12.28 -1.20 32.99
CA ALA A 92 11.64 -2.53 32.95
C ALA A 92 12.40 -3.54 32.08
N ALA A 93 13.05 -3.07 30.99
CA ALA A 93 13.78 -3.90 30.03
C ALA A 93 15.30 -3.93 30.27
N SER A 94 15.78 -3.42 31.40
CA SER A 94 17.20 -3.40 31.71
C SER A 94 17.57 -4.48 32.74
N TYR A 95 18.74 -5.10 32.57
CA TYR A 95 19.29 -6.08 33.51
C TYR A 95 20.82 -5.93 33.64
N ASP A 96 21.37 -6.46 34.74
CA ASP A 96 22.81 -6.50 34.97
C ASP A 96 23.37 -7.84 34.43
N ASP A 97 24.35 -7.75 33.53
CA ASP A 97 25.11 -8.90 33.02
C ASP A 97 26.57 -8.78 33.49
N GLY A 98 26.83 -9.30 34.69
CA GLY A 98 28.18 -9.38 35.24
C GLY A 98 28.82 -8.01 35.52
N GLY A 99 28.04 -7.00 35.90
CA GLY A 99 28.47 -5.62 36.16
C GLY A 99 28.34 -4.68 34.96
N THR A 100 27.75 -5.14 33.87
CA THR A 100 27.42 -4.32 32.71
C THR A 100 25.90 -4.18 32.62
N LEU A 101 25.40 -2.95 32.61
CA LEU A 101 23.97 -2.67 32.37
C LEU A 101 23.65 -2.95 30.89
N VAL A 102 22.75 -3.88 30.66
CA VAL A 102 22.23 -4.21 29.34
C VAL A 102 20.81 -3.70 29.21
N ILE A 103 20.49 -3.00 28.13
CA ILE A 103 19.14 -2.54 27.80
C ILE A 103 18.65 -3.39 26.62
N ASP A 104 17.62 -4.21 26.87
CA ASP A 104 16.95 -4.97 25.81
C ASP A 104 16.02 -4.06 25.01
N ARG A 105 16.41 -3.73 23.78
CA ARG A 105 15.62 -2.87 22.89
C ARG A 105 14.29 -3.51 22.46
N ALA A 106 14.25 -4.84 22.34
CA ALA A 106 13.00 -5.54 22.02
C ALA A 106 12.03 -5.44 23.21
N GLY A 107 12.52 -5.70 24.43
CA GLY A 107 11.75 -5.55 25.66
C GLY A 107 11.26 -4.10 25.89
N VAL A 108 12.05 -3.07 25.51
CA VAL A 108 11.58 -1.67 25.55
C VAL A 108 10.38 -1.46 24.64
N ARG A 109 10.44 -1.93 23.37
CA ARG A 109 9.34 -1.82 22.42
C ARG A 109 8.09 -2.58 22.88
N GLU A 110 8.28 -3.80 23.38
CA GLU A 110 7.19 -4.63 23.92
C GLU A 110 6.51 -3.95 25.11
N HIS A 111 7.29 -3.35 26.01
CA HIS A 111 6.76 -2.61 27.14
C HIS A 111 5.92 -1.40 26.68
N LEU A 112 6.43 -0.61 25.71
CA LEU A 112 5.71 0.55 25.18
C LEU A 112 4.43 0.13 24.44
N ALA A 113 4.48 -0.91 23.61
CA ALA A 113 3.31 -1.42 22.89
C ALA A 113 2.22 -2.00 23.84
N GLY A 114 2.61 -2.42 25.04
CA GLY A 114 1.68 -2.93 26.06
C GLY A 114 1.11 -1.85 27.00
N VAL A 115 1.43 -0.59 26.80
CA VAL A 115 0.98 0.49 27.71
C VAL A 115 -0.52 0.73 27.53
N THR A 116 -1.24 0.63 28.64
CA THR A 116 -2.67 0.98 28.73
C THR A 116 -2.91 1.81 29.98
N ASP A 117 -3.75 2.85 29.85
CA ASP A 117 -4.21 3.68 30.96
C ASP A 117 -3.07 4.29 31.83
N TYR A 118 -1.92 4.58 31.22
CA TYR A 118 -0.83 5.26 31.91
C TYR A 118 -1.26 6.68 32.31
N ALA A 119 -1.26 6.99 33.59
CA ALA A 119 -1.62 8.33 34.06
C ALA A 119 -0.43 9.30 33.89
N GLY A 120 -0.57 10.22 32.97
CA GLY A 120 0.37 11.31 32.69
C GLY A 120 -0.20 12.69 33.01
N ILE A 121 0.61 13.73 32.84
CA ILE A 121 0.16 15.13 32.91
C ILE A 121 -0.91 15.41 31.83
N ILE A 122 -0.76 14.84 30.64
CA ILE A 122 -1.72 15.00 29.54
C ILE A 122 -3.01 14.15 29.72
N GLY A 123 -3.08 13.34 30.76
CA GLY A 123 -4.21 12.45 31.07
C GLY A 123 -3.85 10.99 30.98
N LEU A 124 -4.86 10.12 30.85
CA LEU A 124 -4.66 8.70 30.62
C LEU A 124 -4.16 8.47 29.19
N MET A 125 -3.04 7.79 29.06
CA MET A 125 -2.43 7.44 27.79
C MET A 125 -2.47 5.95 27.58
N SER A 126 -2.77 5.54 26.37
CA SER A 126 -2.58 4.16 25.90
C SER A 126 -1.85 4.21 24.59
N CYS A 127 -1.01 3.19 24.35
CA CYS A 127 -0.36 3.03 23.06
C CYS A 127 -1.23 2.17 22.15
N ASP A 128 -1.35 2.57 20.89
CA ASP A 128 -2.07 1.82 19.89
C ASP A 128 -1.16 0.80 19.17
N ALA A 129 -1.75 0.06 18.24
CA ALA A 129 -1.02 -0.94 17.46
C ALA A 129 0.08 -0.34 16.55
N PHE A 130 0.06 0.97 16.34
CA PHE A 130 1.06 1.70 15.53
C PHE A 130 2.22 2.25 16.38
N GLY A 131 2.12 2.10 17.70
CA GLY A 131 3.10 2.66 18.66
C GLY A 131 2.85 4.13 18.97
N ASP A 132 1.71 4.69 18.57
CA ASP A 132 1.30 6.03 18.98
C ASP A 132 0.72 5.97 20.40
N CYS A 133 1.32 6.75 21.29
CA CYS A 133 0.99 6.76 22.70
C CYS A 133 0.45 8.12 23.09
N GLY A 134 -0.85 8.22 23.36
CA GLY A 134 -1.47 9.50 23.66
C GLY A 134 -2.77 9.40 24.45
N SER A 135 -3.29 10.56 24.82
CA SER A 135 -4.61 10.68 25.45
C SER A 135 -5.76 10.63 24.44
N GLN A 136 -5.44 10.60 23.14
CA GLN A 136 -6.38 10.61 22.01
C GLN A 136 -7.36 11.81 22.02
N LYS A 137 -7.01 12.88 22.73
CA LYS A 137 -7.84 14.11 22.79
C LYS A 137 -7.32 15.14 21.81
N ILE A 138 -8.24 15.66 21.00
CA ILE A 138 -7.99 16.76 20.07
C ILE A 138 -8.94 17.90 20.38
N THR A 139 -8.43 19.12 20.36
CA THR A 139 -9.23 20.33 20.56
C THR A 139 -9.08 21.30 19.40
N VAL A 140 -10.07 22.14 19.18
CA VAL A 140 -9.97 23.34 18.36
C VAL A 140 -10.18 24.56 19.23
N ILE A 141 -9.24 25.47 19.16
CA ILE A 141 -9.24 26.72 19.90
C ILE A 141 -9.65 27.86 18.96
N GLY A 142 -10.58 28.69 19.36
CA GLY A 142 -10.91 29.93 18.67
C GLY A 142 -10.04 31.06 19.21
N HIS A 143 -9.19 31.64 18.37
CA HIS A 143 -8.28 32.72 18.73
C HIS A 143 -8.93 34.08 18.48
N GLY A 144 -9.24 34.83 19.53
CA GLY A 144 -9.97 36.09 19.43
C GLY A 144 -9.18 37.33 19.81
N ASP A 145 -8.05 37.19 20.51
CA ASP A 145 -7.26 38.31 21.04
C ASP A 145 -5.78 37.93 21.10
N SER A 146 -4.98 38.60 20.31
CA SER A 146 -3.54 38.36 20.22
C SER A 146 -2.77 38.94 21.42
N ASP A 147 -3.37 39.89 22.14
CA ASP A 147 -2.83 40.43 23.36
C ASP A 147 -3.15 39.56 24.60
N ASP A 148 -4.11 38.61 24.49
CA ASP A 148 -4.47 37.65 25.53
C ASP A 148 -4.51 36.22 25.01
N VAL A 149 -3.33 35.69 24.68
CA VAL A 149 -3.17 34.28 24.22
C VAL A 149 -3.66 33.27 25.27
N PRO A 150 -3.48 33.46 26.61
CA PRO A 150 -4.08 32.57 27.59
C PRO A 150 -5.60 32.47 27.51
N ALA A 151 -6.31 33.59 27.29
CA ALA A 151 -7.77 33.55 27.07
C ALA A 151 -8.15 32.82 25.82
N SER A 152 -7.37 32.96 24.74
CA SER A 152 -7.54 32.20 23.51
C SER A 152 -7.32 30.69 23.72
N ASN A 153 -6.29 30.29 24.44
CA ASN A 153 -6.03 28.89 24.81
C ASN A 153 -7.15 28.28 25.67
N ALA A 154 -7.85 29.05 26.43
CA ALA A 154 -9.02 28.62 27.20
C ALA A 154 -10.30 28.53 26.34
N ASN A 155 -10.33 29.18 25.19
CA ASN A 155 -11.49 29.23 24.30
C ASN A 155 -11.55 28.01 23.39
N VAL A 156 -11.73 26.81 23.97
CA VAL A 156 -11.92 25.58 23.26
C VAL A 156 -13.34 25.52 22.71
N ILE A 157 -13.49 25.52 21.39
CA ILE A 157 -14.77 25.50 20.69
C ILE A 157 -15.19 24.13 20.18
N TYR A 158 -14.23 23.19 20.08
CA TYR A 158 -14.46 21.80 19.68
C TYR A 158 -13.53 20.90 20.48
N GLU A 159 -14.01 19.72 20.84
CA GLU A 159 -13.23 18.68 21.52
C GLU A 159 -13.65 17.30 20.98
N TYR A 160 -12.66 16.51 20.59
CA TYR A 160 -12.79 15.07 20.43
C TYR A 160 -12.12 14.39 21.61
N ALA A 161 -12.83 13.48 22.26
CA ALA A 161 -12.30 12.66 23.35
C ALA A 161 -12.98 11.28 23.35
N PRO A 162 -12.23 10.16 23.35
CA PRO A 162 -12.80 8.81 23.31
C PRO A 162 -13.75 8.47 24.45
N GLY A 163 -13.52 9.07 25.63
CA GLY A 163 -14.36 8.93 26.82
C GLY A 163 -15.57 9.89 26.91
N GLY A 164 -15.78 10.69 25.86
CA GLY A 164 -16.79 11.75 25.83
C GLY A 164 -16.19 13.13 26.15
N SER A 165 -16.83 14.19 25.63
CA SER A 165 -16.37 15.57 25.80
C SER A 165 -16.54 16.06 27.23
N SER A 166 -15.60 16.85 27.69
CA SER A 166 -15.70 17.64 28.92
C SER A 166 -16.40 19.00 28.72
N LEU A 167 -16.70 19.37 27.49
CA LEU A 167 -17.39 20.59 27.12
C LEU A 167 -18.88 20.47 27.42
N GLY A 168 -19.49 21.54 27.93
CA GLY A 168 -20.93 21.62 28.26
C GLY A 168 -21.82 21.62 27.01
N GLU A 169 -23.15 21.67 27.23
CA GLU A 169 -24.14 21.74 26.14
C GLU A 169 -23.84 22.94 25.21
N GLY A 170 -23.89 22.64 23.89
CA GLY A 170 -23.64 23.63 22.85
C GLY A 170 -22.33 23.46 22.09
N HIS A 171 -21.47 22.55 22.53
CA HIS A 171 -20.23 22.19 21.80
C HIS A 171 -20.48 20.97 20.94
N LEU A 172 -19.92 20.97 19.72
CA LEU A 172 -20.00 19.82 18.82
C LEU A 172 -19.15 18.67 19.38
N VAL A 173 -19.81 17.65 19.89
CA VAL A 173 -19.20 16.36 20.14
C VAL A 173 -19.60 15.46 18.98
N VAL A 174 -18.68 15.12 18.11
CA VAL A 174 -18.92 14.10 17.09
C VAL A 174 -18.31 12.81 17.64
N PRO A 175 -19.10 11.90 18.24
CA PRO A 175 -18.60 10.59 18.59
C PRO A 175 -18.20 9.90 17.29
N ALA A 176 -17.09 9.12 17.33
CA ALA A 176 -16.75 8.28 16.19
C ALA A 176 -17.98 7.46 15.78
N PRO A 177 -18.38 7.52 14.52
CA PRO A 177 -19.56 6.80 14.07
C PRO A 177 -19.38 5.30 14.33
N LYS A 178 -20.42 4.63 14.84
CA LYS A 178 -20.36 3.18 15.11
C LYS A 178 -20.84 2.43 13.88
N PRO A 179 -20.19 1.31 13.51
CA PRO A 179 -20.60 0.51 12.37
C PRO A 179 -22.08 0.17 12.41
N GLN A 180 -22.77 0.43 11.29
CA GLN A 180 -24.19 0.16 11.08
C GLN A 180 -24.33 -0.93 10.01
N TYR A 181 -25.39 -1.73 10.14
CA TYR A 181 -25.74 -2.71 9.11
C TYR A 181 -26.71 -2.10 8.12
N GLY A 182 -26.52 -2.48 6.88
CA GLY A 182 -27.43 -2.09 5.81
C GLY A 182 -26.74 -1.30 4.70
N GLY A 183 -27.53 -0.92 3.74
CA GLY A 183 -27.12 -0.09 2.63
C GLY A 183 -26.34 -0.82 1.55
N THR A 184 -26.13 -0.10 0.47
CA THR A 184 -25.38 -0.52 -0.71
C THR A 184 -24.22 0.45 -0.92
N VAL A 185 -23.07 -0.08 -1.32
CA VAL A 185 -21.97 0.74 -1.85
C VAL A 185 -21.68 0.30 -3.27
N SER A 186 -21.65 1.27 -4.18
CA SER A 186 -21.24 1.08 -5.57
C SER A 186 -19.85 1.70 -5.81
N ILE A 187 -18.95 0.92 -6.43
CA ILE A 187 -17.56 1.33 -6.68
C ILE A 187 -17.30 1.37 -8.19
N GLY A 188 -16.94 2.54 -8.71
CA GLY A 188 -16.41 2.69 -10.06
C GLY A 188 -14.94 2.28 -10.13
N VAL A 189 -14.59 1.37 -11.04
CA VAL A 189 -13.24 0.82 -11.18
C VAL A 189 -12.67 1.05 -12.58
N GLU A 190 -11.34 1.01 -12.72
CA GLU A 190 -10.64 1.31 -13.98
C GLU A 190 -10.90 0.28 -15.09
N SER A 191 -11.17 -0.97 -14.75
CA SER A 191 -11.40 -2.04 -15.73
C SER A 191 -12.32 -3.14 -15.19
N GLU A 192 -12.90 -3.91 -16.11
CA GLU A 192 -13.59 -5.15 -15.80
C GLU A 192 -12.61 -6.20 -15.25
N ALA A 193 -13.14 -7.16 -14.48
CA ALA A 193 -12.38 -8.32 -14.04
C ALA A 193 -12.14 -9.30 -15.20
N THR A 194 -10.89 -9.76 -15.38
CA THR A 194 -10.55 -10.82 -16.32
C THR A 194 -11.32 -12.10 -16.06
N GLY A 195 -11.61 -12.38 -14.80
CA GLY A 195 -12.39 -13.50 -14.31
C GLY A 195 -12.40 -13.55 -12.79
N LEU A 196 -12.99 -14.61 -12.21
CA LEU A 196 -13.09 -14.79 -10.76
C LEU A 196 -12.47 -16.11 -10.28
N ARG A 197 -11.51 -16.66 -11.04
CA ARG A 197 -10.78 -17.89 -10.71
C ARG A 197 -9.41 -17.53 -10.12
N PRO A 198 -9.19 -17.63 -8.81
CA PRO A 198 -7.92 -17.21 -8.19
C PRO A 198 -6.68 -17.91 -8.74
N TRP A 199 -6.82 -19.14 -9.20
CA TRP A 199 -5.72 -19.96 -9.76
C TRP A 199 -5.40 -19.65 -11.22
N GLU A 200 -6.34 -19.07 -11.98
CA GLU A 200 -6.27 -19.00 -13.44
C GLU A 200 -6.28 -17.57 -13.97
N ASP A 201 -7.16 -16.71 -13.45
CA ASP A 201 -7.40 -15.39 -14.02
C ASP A 201 -6.42 -14.37 -13.47
N ALA A 202 -5.53 -13.86 -14.31
CA ALA A 202 -4.57 -12.83 -13.92
C ALA A 202 -5.30 -11.50 -13.64
N CYS A 203 -5.30 -11.06 -12.40
CA CYS A 203 -5.99 -9.86 -11.95
C CYS A 203 -5.07 -8.65 -11.84
N SER A 204 -5.50 -7.54 -12.44
CA SER A 204 -5.04 -6.20 -12.09
C SER A 204 -5.70 -5.72 -10.78
N SER A 205 -5.27 -4.57 -10.25
CA SER A 205 -5.84 -4.02 -9.00
C SER A 205 -7.37 -3.87 -9.03
N PRO A 206 -8.01 -3.31 -10.08
CA PRO A 206 -9.47 -3.28 -10.15
C PRO A 206 -10.12 -4.67 -10.13
N CYS A 207 -9.57 -5.66 -10.84
CA CYS A 207 -10.06 -7.03 -10.83
C CYS A 207 -10.01 -7.66 -9.43
N LEU A 208 -8.99 -7.36 -8.63
CA LEU A 208 -8.87 -7.88 -7.26
C LEU A 208 -9.99 -7.39 -6.34
N ILE A 209 -10.63 -6.25 -6.61
CA ILE A 209 -11.79 -5.79 -5.83
C ILE A 209 -12.98 -6.75 -6.01
N PHE A 210 -13.23 -7.24 -7.25
CA PHE A 210 -14.25 -8.27 -7.52
C PHE A 210 -13.88 -9.60 -6.85
N MET A 211 -12.63 -10.01 -7.00
CA MET A 211 -12.13 -11.30 -6.51
C MET A 211 -12.24 -11.40 -4.99
N GLN A 212 -11.84 -10.34 -4.25
CA GLN A 212 -11.88 -10.28 -2.79
C GLN A 212 -13.30 -10.21 -2.21
N ALA A 213 -14.29 -9.79 -2.98
CA ALA A 213 -15.67 -9.84 -2.52
C ALA A 213 -16.12 -11.29 -2.23
N VAL A 214 -15.62 -12.24 -3.03
CA VAL A 214 -16.03 -13.67 -3.00
C VAL A 214 -15.01 -14.56 -2.29
N HIS A 215 -13.72 -14.23 -2.35
CA HIS A 215 -12.63 -15.07 -1.85
C HIS A 215 -11.84 -14.38 -0.74
N ASP A 216 -11.82 -14.99 0.43
CA ASP A 216 -10.90 -14.60 1.50
C ASP A 216 -9.52 -15.22 1.31
N ARG A 217 -8.55 -14.75 2.10
CA ARG A 217 -7.16 -15.21 2.09
C ARG A 217 -6.82 -15.99 3.35
N LEU A 218 -5.81 -16.84 3.24
CA LEU A 218 -5.28 -17.58 4.38
C LEU A 218 -4.53 -16.67 5.34
N MET A 219 -3.70 -15.78 4.77
CA MET A 219 -2.92 -14.76 5.48
C MET A 219 -3.27 -13.38 4.92
N GLU A 220 -2.99 -12.32 5.66
CA GLU A 220 -3.17 -10.95 5.22
C GLU A 220 -1.98 -10.08 5.66
N GLN A 221 -1.77 -8.98 4.99
CA GLN A 221 -0.68 -8.07 5.29
C GLN A 221 -1.08 -7.06 6.37
N THR A 222 -0.18 -6.84 7.31
CA THR A 222 -0.35 -5.86 8.40
C THR A 222 0.17 -4.49 8.02
N TYR A 223 -0.16 -3.49 8.81
CA TYR A 223 0.35 -2.13 8.65
C TYR A 223 1.88 -2.05 8.67
N THR A 224 2.55 -2.91 9.44
CA THR A 224 4.03 -2.98 9.50
C THR A 224 4.65 -3.63 8.27
N GLY A 225 3.84 -4.17 7.36
CA GLY A 225 4.31 -4.92 6.19
C GLY A 225 4.55 -6.41 6.46
N ASP A 226 4.36 -6.85 7.69
CA ASP A 226 4.41 -8.27 8.07
C ASP A 226 3.13 -9.00 7.60
N TYR A 227 3.09 -10.32 7.79
CA TYR A 227 1.95 -11.14 7.45
C TYR A 227 1.33 -11.75 8.70
N SER A 228 0.02 -11.59 8.87
CA SER A 228 -0.73 -12.12 9.99
C SER A 228 -1.85 -13.07 9.53
N PRO A 229 -2.25 -14.04 10.35
CA PRO A 229 -3.31 -14.98 10.03
C PRO A 229 -4.67 -14.30 9.82
N GLN A 230 -5.34 -14.58 8.66
CA GLN A 230 -6.72 -14.19 8.41
C GLN A 230 -7.67 -15.40 8.58
N MET A 231 -7.80 -16.27 7.57
CA MET A 231 -8.55 -17.54 7.72
C MET A 231 -7.78 -18.58 8.51
N ALA A 232 -6.46 -18.50 8.49
CA ALA A 232 -5.62 -19.22 9.43
C ALA A 232 -5.84 -18.70 10.87
N GLU A 233 -5.72 -19.56 11.86
CA GLU A 233 -5.54 -19.20 13.27
C GLU A 233 -4.05 -19.03 13.58
N SER A 234 -3.20 -19.85 12.94
CA SER A 234 -1.75 -19.76 13.04
C SER A 234 -1.06 -20.34 11.81
N LEU A 235 0.16 -19.88 11.57
CA LEU A 235 1.10 -20.44 10.59
C LEU A 235 2.48 -20.48 11.23
N THR A 236 3.06 -21.67 11.36
CA THR A 236 4.32 -21.88 12.10
C THR A 236 5.29 -22.73 11.27
N PRO A 237 6.51 -22.28 11.00
CA PRO A 237 7.53 -23.08 10.35
C PRO A 237 8.19 -24.07 11.29
N ASN A 238 8.80 -25.11 10.74
CA ASN A 238 9.83 -25.89 11.43
C ASN A 238 11.16 -25.12 11.50
N ASP A 239 12.17 -25.66 12.19
CA ASP A 239 13.45 -24.98 12.45
C ASP A 239 14.22 -24.58 11.16
N ASP A 240 14.01 -25.28 10.06
CA ASP A 240 14.71 -25.05 8.78
C ASP A 240 13.81 -24.43 7.70
N TYR A 241 12.57 -24.02 8.04
CA TYR A 241 11.60 -23.39 7.15
C TYR A 241 11.29 -24.19 5.87
N THR A 242 11.39 -25.52 5.95
CA THR A 242 11.02 -26.45 4.87
C THR A 242 9.63 -27.03 5.03
N VAL A 243 9.09 -26.99 6.23
CA VAL A 243 7.72 -27.41 6.55
C VAL A 243 7.02 -26.31 7.34
N TRP A 244 5.83 -25.93 6.86
CA TRP A 244 4.99 -24.94 7.51
C TRP A 244 3.66 -25.59 7.93
N THR A 245 3.33 -25.48 9.21
CA THR A 245 2.08 -25.99 9.77
C THR A 245 1.10 -24.85 9.95
N MET A 246 -0.04 -24.93 9.29
CA MET A 246 -1.17 -24.00 9.41
C MET A 246 -2.29 -24.65 10.21
N VAL A 247 -2.87 -23.89 11.14
CA VAL A 247 -4.14 -24.24 11.78
C VAL A 247 -5.20 -23.30 11.22
N LEU A 248 -6.30 -23.83 10.67
CA LEU A 248 -7.43 -23.05 10.19
C LEU A 248 -8.37 -22.68 11.34
N ARG A 249 -9.03 -21.53 11.25
CA ARG A 249 -10.09 -21.16 12.19
C ARG A 249 -11.28 -22.10 12.04
N PRO A 250 -11.90 -22.54 13.14
CA PRO A 250 -13.06 -23.42 13.08
C PRO A 250 -14.31 -22.68 12.58
N GLY A 251 -15.22 -23.42 11.94
CA GLY A 251 -16.57 -22.94 11.58
C GLY A 251 -16.65 -22.09 10.32
N ILE A 252 -15.57 -21.95 9.55
CA ILE A 252 -15.61 -21.30 8.25
C ILE A 252 -16.34 -22.18 7.24
N THR A 253 -17.22 -21.57 6.44
CA THR A 253 -17.95 -22.23 5.35
C THR A 253 -17.82 -21.48 4.04
N PHE A 254 -17.93 -22.20 2.96
CA PHE A 254 -18.14 -21.61 1.65
C PHE A 254 -19.56 -21.01 1.54
N SER A 255 -19.77 -20.16 0.55
CA SER A 255 -21.06 -19.52 0.30
C SER A 255 -22.20 -20.51 -0.01
N ASN A 256 -21.90 -21.72 -0.46
CA ASN A 256 -22.87 -22.81 -0.65
C ASN A 256 -23.16 -23.64 0.62
N GLY A 257 -22.49 -23.33 1.74
CA GLY A 257 -22.64 -24.02 3.04
C GLY A 257 -21.68 -25.18 3.27
N ASP A 258 -20.86 -25.55 2.31
CA ASP A 258 -19.82 -26.59 2.49
C ASP A 258 -18.77 -26.09 3.50
N ALA A 259 -18.33 -26.97 4.40
CA ALA A 259 -17.34 -26.63 5.41
C ALA A 259 -15.94 -26.46 4.79
N LEU A 260 -15.22 -25.43 5.22
CA LEU A 260 -13.80 -25.33 4.98
C LEU A 260 -13.07 -26.16 6.03
N ASN A 261 -12.16 -27.03 5.57
CA ASN A 261 -11.31 -27.84 6.41
C ASN A 261 -9.93 -28.05 5.78
N ALA A 262 -9.02 -28.71 6.47
CA ALA A 262 -7.67 -28.95 5.98
C ALA A 262 -7.62 -29.74 4.66
N GLN A 263 -8.53 -30.70 4.46
CA GLN A 263 -8.61 -31.45 3.22
C GLN A 263 -8.97 -30.55 2.03
N THR A 264 -9.87 -29.58 2.24
CA THR A 264 -10.22 -28.61 1.20
C THR A 264 -8.99 -27.83 0.69
N ILE A 265 -8.11 -27.40 1.60
CA ILE A 265 -6.87 -26.71 1.23
C ILE A 265 -5.92 -27.66 0.50
N ALA A 266 -5.79 -28.91 0.95
CA ALA A 266 -5.00 -29.90 0.25
C ALA A 266 -5.53 -30.20 -1.16
N ASP A 267 -6.86 -30.26 -1.34
CA ASP A 267 -7.51 -30.51 -2.64
C ASP A 267 -7.36 -29.33 -3.63
N MET A 268 -7.07 -28.10 -3.15
CA MET A 268 -6.74 -26.95 -4.02
C MET A 268 -5.36 -27.11 -4.69
N PHE A 269 -4.41 -27.75 -4.05
CA PHE A 269 -3.02 -27.78 -4.48
C PHE A 269 -2.81 -28.35 -5.91
N PRO A 270 -3.41 -29.49 -6.31
CA PRO A 270 -3.27 -29.98 -7.69
C PRO A 270 -3.76 -28.98 -8.76
N ILE A 271 -4.77 -28.18 -8.43
CA ILE A 271 -5.27 -27.12 -9.32
C ILE A 271 -4.28 -25.96 -9.36
N GLN A 272 -3.75 -25.56 -8.20
CA GLN A 272 -2.76 -24.49 -8.08
C GLN A 272 -1.43 -24.81 -8.79
N GLN A 273 -1.03 -26.08 -8.85
CA GLN A 273 0.18 -26.49 -9.57
C GLN A 273 0.12 -26.22 -11.08
N THR A 274 -1.06 -26.17 -11.67
CA THR A 274 -1.25 -26.06 -13.11
C THR A 274 -1.94 -24.79 -13.57
N GLY A 275 -2.50 -24.00 -12.65
CA GLY A 275 -3.20 -22.77 -12.96
C GLY A 275 -2.26 -21.69 -13.48
N ALA A 276 -2.71 -20.90 -14.45
CA ALA A 276 -1.89 -19.89 -15.11
C ALA A 276 -1.33 -18.82 -14.15
N VAL A 277 -2.07 -18.53 -13.06
CA VAL A 277 -1.67 -17.55 -12.03
C VAL A 277 -0.93 -18.22 -10.86
N SER A 278 -1.36 -19.42 -10.45
CA SER A 278 -0.87 -20.06 -9.22
C SER A 278 0.40 -20.89 -9.40
N ALA A 279 0.65 -21.43 -10.61
CA ALA A 279 1.84 -22.25 -10.84
C ALA A 279 3.16 -21.50 -10.63
N GLY A 280 3.20 -20.19 -10.94
CA GLY A 280 4.35 -19.34 -10.68
C GLY A 280 4.67 -19.25 -9.17
N PRO A 281 3.75 -18.81 -8.31
CA PRO A 281 3.88 -18.87 -6.86
C PRO A 281 4.24 -20.24 -6.28
N VAL A 282 3.63 -21.33 -6.77
CA VAL A 282 4.00 -22.71 -6.38
C VAL A 282 5.48 -22.97 -6.66
N GLY A 283 5.93 -22.64 -7.88
CA GLY A 283 7.34 -22.83 -8.28
C GLY A 283 8.30 -21.94 -7.47
N ARG A 284 7.99 -20.66 -7.33
CA ARG A 284 8.83 -19.67 -6.62
C ARG A 284 8.96 -20.00 -5.14
N SER A 285 7.88 -20.40 -4.51
CA SER A 285 7.90 -20.77 -3.07
C SER A 285 8.59 -22.12 -2.82
N GLY A 286 8.80 -22.93 -3.86
CA GLY A 286 9.31 -24.28 -3.70
C GLY A 286 8.28 -25.27 -3.15
N LEU A 287 6.97 -24.96 -3.22
CA LEU A 287 5.90 -25.79 -2.67
C LEU A 287 5.76 -27.10 -3.43
N VAL A 288 5.98 -28.22 -2.76
CA VAL A 288 5.92 -29.57 -3.35
C VAL A 288 4.83 -30.44 -2.76
N GLY A 289 4.26 -30.09 -1.62
CA GLY A 289 3.19 -30.86 -0.97
C GLY A 289 2.31 -30.00 -0.08
N VAL A 290 1.01 -30.33 -0.06
CA VAL A 290 0.02 -29.78 0.86
C VAL A 290 -0.82 -30.94 1.38
N GLU A 291 -0.75 -31.20 2.68
CA GLU A 291 -1.41 -32.37 3.29
C GLU A 291 -2.28 -31.96 4.48
N ALA A 292 -3.46 -32.57 4.58
CA ALA A 292 -4.29 -32.48 5.76
C ALA A 292 -3.78 -33.46 6.83
N VAL A 293 -3.19 -32.93 7.91
CA VAL A 293 -2.67 -33.73 9.02
C VAL A 293 -3.62 -33.77 10.23
N GLY A 294 -4.75 -33.08 10.12
CA GLY A 294 -5.86 -33.03 11.07
C GLY A 294 -7.07 -32.38 10.43
N ASP A 295 -8.19 -32.27 11.13
CA ASP A 295 -9.44 -31.69 10.58
C ASP A 295 -9.23 -30.24 10.12
N LEU A 296 -8.46 -29.46 10.88
CA LEU A 296 -8.17 -28.05 10.65
C LEU A 296 -6.65 -27.78 10.49
N THR A 297 -5.81 -28.81 10.43
CA THR A 297 -4.36 -28.66 10.38
C THR A 297 -3.83 -29.06 9.02
N VAL A 298 -3.18 -28.12 8.33
CA VAL A 298 -2.57 -28.29 7.02
C VAL A 298 -1.06 -28.22 7.17
N GLU A 299 -0.35 -29.13 6.53
CA GLU A 299 1.10 -29.11 6.42
C GLU A 299 1.52 -28.78 4.98
N TYR A 300 2.33 -27.74 4.82
CA TYR A 300 2.95 -27.35 3.56
C TYR A 300 4.39 -27.79 3.55
N THR A 301 4.78 -28.60 2.57
CA THR A 301 6.16 -29.06 2.39
C THR A 301 6.83 -28.31 1.25
N LEU A 302 7.98 -27.73 1.50
CA LEU A 302 8.79 -27.00 0.54
C LEU A 302 10.02 -27.82 0.15
N SER A 303 10.48 -27.67 -1.08
CA SER A 303 11.67 -28.34 -1.61
C SER A 303 12.98 -27.78 -1.08
N ALA A 304 12.95 -26.57 -0.49
CA ALA A 304 14.08 -25.87 0.12
C ALA A 304 13.59 -24.91 1.20
N THR A 305 14.50 -24.43 2.05
CA THR A 305 14.24 -23.37 3.02
C THR A 305 13.60 -22.15 2.40
N ASN A 306 12.49 -21.67 2.96
CA ASN A 306 11.83 -20.45 2.53
C ASN A 306 11.22 -19.71 3.72
N VAL A 307 11.92 -18.66 4.20
CA VAL A 307 11.49 -17.81 5.32
C VAL A 307 10.34 -16.85 4.96
N ALA A 308 10.09 -16.63 3.65
CA ALA A 308 9.09 -15.69 3.15
C ALA A 308 7.78 -16.37 2.73
N PHE A 309 7.60 -17.66 2.96
CA PHE A 309 6.44 -18.42 2.47
C PHE A 309 5.10 -17.85 2.93
N ALA A 310 5.02 -17.24 4.11
CA ALA A 310 3.81 -16.61 4.62
C ALA A 310 3.25 -15.53 3.64
N GLY A 311 4.13 -14.79 2.95
CA GLY A 311 3.75 -13.79 1.97
C GLY A 311 3.01 -14.36 0.75
N GLU A 312 3.36 -15.56 0.31
CA GLU A 312 2.67 -16.22 -0.81
C GLU A 312 1.22 -16.59 -0.44
N LEU A 313 0.97 -16.88 0.83
CA LEU A 313 -0.37 -17.22 1.35
C LEU A 313 -1.26 -15.98 1.59
N ALA A 314 -0.73 -14.78 1.41
CA ALA A 314 -1.47 -13.52 1.45
C ALA A 314 -1.84 -13.02 0.04
N LEU A 315 -1.37 -13.69 -1.02
CA LEU A 315 -1.59 -13.28 -2.41
C LEU A 315 -2.67 -14.12 -3.11
N GLN A 316 -3.08 -13.66 -4.29
CA GLN A 316 -4.13 -14.31 -5.09
C GLN A 316 -3.86 -15.80 -5.34
N GLY A 317 -2.68 -16.14 -5.87
CA GLY A 317 -2.41 -17.49 -6.42
C GLY A 317 -2.42 -18.61 -5.39
N LEU A 318 -1.86 -18.41 -4.20
CA LEU A 318 -1.82 -19.42 -3.14
C LEU A 318 -2.69 -19.08 -1.94
N GLY A 319 -2.95 -17.79 -1.69
CA GLY A 319 -3.63 -17.33 -0.49
C GLY A 319 -5.15 -17.31 -0.60
N MET A 320 -5.72 -17.01 -1.77
CA MET A 320 -7.18 -16.95 -1.92
C MET A 320 -7.79 -18.34 -1.97
N VAL A 321 -8.79 -18.55 -1.12
CA VAL A 321 -9.46 -19.85 -0.97
C VAL A 321 -10.65 -19.96 -1.90
N PHE A 322 -10.67 -21.02 -2.70
CA PHE A 322 -11.74 -21.34 -3.62
C PHE A 322 -12.24 -22.78 -3.44
N HIS A 323 -13.45 -23.08 -3.90
CA HIS A 323 -14.05 -24.41 -3.76
C HIS A 323 -13.44 -25.40 -4.79
N PRO A 324 -12.57 -26.34 -4.38
CA PRO A 324 -11.81 -27.18 -5.31
C PRO A 324 -12.69 -28.12 -6.14
N GLY A 325 -13.79 -28.62 -5.57
CA GLY A 325 -14.71 -29.50 -6.27
C GLY A 325 -15.40 -28.83 -7.45
N LEU A 326 -15.82 -27.55 -7.31
CA LEU A 326 -16.38 -26.78 -8.41
C LEU A 326 -15.30 -26.38 -9.42
N ALA A 327 -14.14 -25.93 -8.93
CA ALA A 327 -13.01 -25.56 -9.76
C ALA A 327 -12.57 -26.72 -10.69
N ALA A 328 -12.62 -27.95 -10.20
CA ALA A 328 -12.28 -29.15 -10.99
C ALA A 328 -13.42 -29.58 -11.94
N SER A 329 -14.68 -29.44 -11.55
CA SER A 329 -15.83 -29.95 -12.32
C SER A 329 -16.33 -28.99 -13.39
N ASP A 330 -16.24 -27.67 -13.14
CA ASP A 330 -16.70 -26.61 -14.04
C ASP A 330 -15.81 -25.36 -13.95
N PRO A 331 -14.54 -25.45 -14.37
CA PRO A 331 -13.60 -24.34 -14.28
C PRO A 331 -14.04 -23.12 -15.10
N GLU A 332 -14.71 -23.30 -16.22
CA GLU A 332 -15.18 -22.19 -17.07
C GLU A 332 -16.43 -21.51 -16.48
N GLY A 333 -17.36 -22.28 -15.92
CA GLY A 333 -18.56 -21.76 -15.29
C GLY A 333 -18.27 -21.10 -13.94
N TYR A 334 -17.12 -21.37 -13.32
CA TYR A 334 -16.72 -20.81 -12.03
C TYR A 334 -16.73 -19.28 -12.03
N THR A 335 -16.27 -18.64 -13.11
CA THR A 335 -16.19 -17.18 -13.20
C THR A 335 -17.54 -16.46 -13.15
N MET A 336 -18.62 -17.16 -13.48
CA MET A 336 -20.00 -16.64 -13.40
C MET A 336 -20.75 -17.15 -12.15
N ASN A 337 -20.24 -18.17 -11.47
CA ASN A 337 -20.83 -18.76 -10.27
C ASN A 337 -19.74 -19.15 -9.27
N PRO A 338 -18.89 -18.20 -8.81
CA PRO A 338 -17.81 -18.52 -7.92
C PRO A 338 -18.36 -18.93 -6.54
N ILE A 339 -17.75 -19.96 -5.96
CA ILE A 339 -18.02 -20.39 -4.58
C ILE A 339 -16.75 -20.15 -3.77
N GLY A 340 -16.78 -19.13 -2.95
CA GLY A 340 -15.67 -18.73 -2.06
C GLY A 340 -16.12 -18.61 -0.61
N THR A 341 -15.21 -18.18 0.22
CA THR A 341 -15.41 -17.99 1.67
C THR A 341 -15.64 -16.53 2.03
N GLY A 342 -15.67 -15.63 1.02
CA GLY A 342 -15.70 -14.20 1.19
C GLY A 342 -16.98 -13.63 1.77
N ALA A 343 -16.92 -12.35 2.08
CA ALA A 343 -17.98 -11.61 2.74
C ALA A 343 -19.23 -11.42 1.89
N PHE A 344 -19.09 -11.55 0.58
CA PHE A 344 -20.19 -11.37 -0.36
C PHE A 344 -20.33 -12.59 -1.28
N ILE A 345 -21.53 -12.73 -1.83
CA ILE A 345 -21.92 -13.76 -2.80
C ILE A 345 -22.24 -13.06 -4.11
N LEU A 346 -21.75 -13.55 -5.23
CA LEU A 346 -22.11 -13.03 -6.55
C LEU A 346 -23.60 -13.27 -6.80
N GLU A 347 -24.36 -12.21 -7.04
CA GLU A 347 -25.78 -12.26 -7.40
C GLU A 347 -25.96 -12.18 -8.91
N THR A 348 -25.39 -11.15 -9.54
CA THR A 348 -25.42 -10.97 -10.99
C THR A 348 -24.10 -10.40 -11.51
N ARG A 349 -23.75 -10.78 -12.73
CA ARG A 349 -22.59 -10.23 -13.43
C ARG A 349 -22.98 -9.92 -14.87
N ASP A 350 -23.09 -8.63 -15.16
CA ASP A 350 -23.27 -8.10 -16.51
C ASP A 350 -21.94 -7.46 -16.94
N ILE A 351 -21.16 -8.22 -17.73
CA ILE A 351 -19.77 -7.88 -18.09
C ILE A 351 -19.76 -6.51 -18.78
N ASP A 352 -18.77 -5.68 -18.44
CA ASP A 352 -18.58 -4.30 -18.89
C ASP A 352 -19.67 -3.31 -18.45
N ASN A 353 -20.62 -3.73 -17.60
CA ASN A 353 -21.68 -2.87 -17.08
C ASN A 353 -21.66 -2.83 -15.55
N GLU A 354 -22.10 -3.92 -14.89
CA GLU A 354 -22.06 -4.00 -13.44
C GLU A 354 -21.99 -5.43 -12.94
N THR A 355 -21.34 -5.60 -11.80
CA THR A 355 -21.37 -6.84 -11.03
C THR A 355 -21.97 -6.55 -9.66
N VAL A 356 -22.98 -7.30 -9.28
CA VAL A 356 -23.70 -7.14 -8.00
C VAL A 356 -23.35 -8.30 -7.08
N PHE A 357 -22.93 -7.97 -5.89
CA PHE A 357 -22.66 -8.90 -4.81
C PHE A 357 -23.59 -8.61 -3.64
N VAL A 358 -24.16 -9.66 -3.03
CA VAL A 358 -25.01 -9.55 -1.83
C VAL A 358 -24.27 -10.09 -0.61
N ARG A 359 -24.66 -9.60 0.56
CA ARG A 359 -24.11 -10.05 1.84
C ARG A 359 -24.11 -11.57 1.96
N ASN A 360 -23.01 -12.17 2.34
CA ASN A 360 -22.96 -13.57 2.79
C ASN A 360 -23.45 -13.67 4.24
N PRO A 361 -24.65 -14.22 4.49
CA PRO A 361 -25.21 -14.29 5.85
C PRO A 361 -24.41 -15.23 6.78
N ASN A 362 -23.59 -16.08 6.20
CA ASN A 362 -22.79 -17.07 6.90
C ASN A 362 -21.29 -16.68 6.93
N TYR A 363 -20.97 -15.42 6.65
CA TYR A 363 -19.58 -14.98 6.68
C TYR A 363 -19.01 -15.18 8.08
N TRP A 364 -17.83 -15.73 8.15
CA TRP A 364 -17.25 -16.24 9.39
C TRP A 364 -16.68 -15.15 10.32
N MET A 365 -16.24 -14.01 9.77
CA MET A 365 -15.50 -12.99 10.50
C MET A 365 -16.43 -12.05 11.26
N SER A 366 -16.02 -11.68 12.47
CA SER A 366 -16.64 -10.62 13.27
C SER A 366 -15.60 -9.69 13.86
N VAL A 367 -15.95 -8.41 14.00
CA VAL A 367 -15.11 -7.38 14.61
C VAL A 367 -15.88 -6.75 15.76
N ASN A 368 -15.26 -6.64 16.93
CA ASN A 368 -15.88 -6.10 18.14
C ASN A 368 -17.26 -6.72 18.45
N GLY A 369 -17.41 -8.04 18.21
CA GLY A 369 -18.63 -8.79 18.45
C GLY A 369 -19.74 -8.53 17.42
N LYS A 370 -19.46 -7.81 16.33
CA LYS A 370 -20.38 -7.59 15.20
C LYS A 370 -19.96 -8.45 14.01
N GLN A 371 -20.91 -9.23 13.50
CA GLN A 371 -20.73 -10.06 12.31
C GLN A 371 -20.49 -9.18 11.06
N LEU A 372 -19.53 -9.54 10.21
CA LEU A 372 -19.29 -8.90 8.92
C LEU A 372 -20.05 -9.62 7.78
N PRO A 373 -20.20 -8.99 6.61
CA PRO A 373 -19.94 -7.59 6.32
C PRO A 373 -21.06 -6.69 6.85
N TYR A 374 -20.80 -5.39 6.96
CA TYR A 374 -21.83 -4.44 7.39
C TYR A 374 -22.82 -4.09 6.27
N LEU A 375 -22.34 -4.00 5.03
CA LEU A 375 -23.16 -3.71 3.85
C LEU A 375 -24.09 -4.87 3.50
N ASP A 376 -25.29 -4.56 2.97
CA ASP A 376 -26.19 -5.54 2.37
C ASP A 376 -25.76 -5.92 0.96
N GLN A 377 -25.20 -4.95 0.22
CA GLN A 377 -24.86 -5.12 -1.17
C GLN A 377 -23.61 -4.32 -1.55
N LEU A 378 -22.79 -4.89 -2.40
CA LEU A 378 -21.66 -4.25 -3.05
C LEU A 378 -21.88 -4.32 -4.56
N ILE A 379 -21.79 -3.18 -5.25
CA ILE A 379 -21.90 -3.10 -6.71
C ILE A 379 -20.55 -2.60 -7.27
N ILE A 380 -20.00 -3.27 -8.25
CA ILE A 380 -18.78 -2.84 -8.92
C ILE A 380 -19.10 -2.53 -10.37
N ARG A 381 -18.73 -1.32 -10.82
CA ARG A 381 -18.97 -0.82 -12.18
C ARG A 381 -17.66 -0.47 -12.87
N PRO A 382 -17.31 -1.15 -13.96
CA PRO A 382 -16.18 -0.74 -14.80
C PRO A 382 -16.49 0.61 -15.48
N ILE A 383 -15.66 1.61 -15.21
CA ILE A 383 -15.70 2.94 -15.83
C ILE A 383 -14.28 3.28 -16.24
N PRO A 384 -13.80 2.81 -17.40
CA PRO A 384 -12.40 2.96 -17.81
C PRO A 384 -11.95 4.42 -17.97
N ASP A 385 -12.81 5.28 -18.49
CA ASP A 385 -12.48 6.71 -18.67
C ASP A 385 -12.37 7.42 -17.32
N GLU A 386 -11.21 7.98 -17.04
CA GLU A 386 -10.84 8.60 -15.76
C GLU A 386 -11.76 9.77 -15.39
N THR A 387 -12.08 10.63 -16.37
CA THR A 387 -12.94 11.80 -16.16
C THR A 387 -14.39 11.38 -15.88
N SER A 388 -14.88 10.39 -16.62
CA SER A 388 -16.22 9.83 -16.43
C SER A 388 -16.34 9.14 -15.07
N ARG A 389 -15.27 8.47 -14.61
CA ARG A 389 -15.25 7.79 -13.31
C ARG A 389 -15.31 8.80 -12.15
N LEU A 390 -14.54 9.90 -12.21
CA LEU A 390 -14.63 10.99 -11.23
C LEU A 390 -15.99 11.67 -11.27
N ALA A 391 -16.52 11.94 -12.48
CA ALA A 391 -17.85 12.53 -12.64
C ALA A 391 -18.96 11.62 -12.08
N ALA A 392 -18.80 10.30 -12.15
CA ALA A 392 -19.77 9.36 -11.61
C ALA A 392 -19.86 9.43 -10.06
N VAL A 393 -18.73 9.63 -9.37
CA VAL A 393 -18.74 9.84 -7.90
C VAL A 393 -19.33 11.21 -7.56
N THR A 394 -18.85 12.27 -8.19
CA THR A 394 -19.30 13.64 -7.86
C THR A 394 -20.78 13.87 -8.17
N SER A 395 -21.37 13.08 -9.05
CA SER A 395 -22.83 13.12 -9.36
C SER A 395 -23.67 12.13 -8.54
N GLY A 396 -23.05 11.29 -7.67
CA GLY A 396 -23.75 10.24 -6.94
C GLY A 396 -24.23 9.08 -7.83
N THR A 397 -23.65 8.89 -9.02
CA THR A 397 -23.95 7.72 -9.87
C THR A 397 -23.28 6.45 -9.34
N VAL A 398 -22.12 6.59 -8.74
CA VAL A 398 -21.44 5.60 -7.88
C VAL A 398 -21.06 6.27 -6.57
N ASP A 399 -20.99 5.49 -5.50
CA ASP A 399 -20.69 6.00 -4.16
C ASP A 399 -19.19 6.14 -3.92
N ALA A 400 -18.37 5.41 -4.66
CA ALA A 400 -16.93 5.41 -4.55
C ALA A 400 -16.27 5.19 -5.91
N MET A 401 -15.00 5.59 -6.05
CA MET A 401 -14.18 5.18 -7.18
C MET A 401 -12.78 4.78 -6.75
N GLN A 402 -12.22 3.85 -7.49
CA GLN A 402 -10.79 3.53 -7.46
C GLN A 402 -10.02 4.35 -8.48
N THR A 403 -8.83 4.81 -8.13
CA THR A 403 -7.88 5.35 -9.11
C THR A 403 -6.43 5.02 -8.76
N LEU A 404 -5.66 4.72 -9.80
CA LEU A 404 -4.23 4.48 -9.75
C LEU A 404 -3.48 5.61 -10.50
N ARG A 405 -4.17 6.70 -10.85
CA ARG A 405 -3.68 7.72 -11.79
C ARG A 405 -3.50 9.06 -11.09
N GLN A 406 -2.29 9.61 -11.16
CA GLN A 406 -1.96 10.89 -10.54
C GLN A 406 -2.83 12.06 -11.01
N ALA A 407 -3.16 12.12 -12.30
CA ALA A 407 -4.02 13.18 -12.82
C ALA A 407 -5.42 13.12 -12.18
N THR A 408 -6.00 11.92 -12.07
CA THR A 408 -7.30 11.72 -11.44
C THR A 408 -7.27 12.01 -9.94
N ILE A 409 -6.19 11.64 -9.24
CA ILE A 409 -6.01 11.99 -7.80
C ILE A 409 -5.96 13.49 -7.63
N ARG A 410 -5.17 14.20 -8.47
CA ARG A 410 -5.11 15.68 -8.46
C ARG A 410 -6.50 16.30 -8.65
N ASP A 411 -7.25 15.82 -9.62
CA ASP A 411 -8.56 16.38 -9.96
C ASP A 411 -9.60 16.04 -8.88
N ALA A 412 -9.52 14.84 -8.27
CA ALA A 412 -10.36 14.43 -7.17
C ALA A 412 -10.10 15.23 -5.88
N ARG A 413 -8.84 15.62 -5.60
CA ARG A 413 -8.51 16.51 -4.46
C ARG A 413 -9.17 17.90 -4.57
N LEU A 414 -9.57 18.30 -5.79
CA LEU A 414 -10.27 19.57 -6.05
C LEU A 414 -11.79 19.40 -6.11
N ALA A 415 -12.28 18.17 -6.09
CA ALA A 415 -13.70 17.83 -6.13
C ALA A 415 -14.27 17.70 -4.70
N ASP A 416 -15.60 17.73 -4.60
CA ASP A 416 -16.33 17.50 -3.34
C ASP A 416 -16.47 15.98 -3.09
N VAL A 417 -15.36 15.35 -2.67
CA VAL A 417 -15.25 13.92 -2.37
C VAL A 417 -14.29 13.69 -1.20
N VAL A 418 -14.50 12.61 -0.47
CA VAL A 418 -13.58 12.17 0.59
C VAL A 418 -12.47 11.35 -0.04
N MET A 419 -11.22 11.76 0.16
CA MET A 419 -10.04 11.10 -0.40
C MET A 419 -9.37 10.20 0.62
N HIS A 420 -9.16 8.94 0.25
CA HIS A 420 -8.31 7.99 0.96
C HIS A 420 -7.13 7.65 0.06
N GLU A 421 -6.01 8.29 0.31
CA GLU A 421 -4.78 8.09 -0.47
C GLU A 421 -3.85 7.11 0.23
N PHE A 422 -3.27 6.21 -0.53
CA PHE A 422 -2.30 5.25 -0.06
C PHE A 422 -0.96 5.46 -0.78
N GLN A 423 0.06 5.85 -0.01
CA GLN A 423 1.44 5.95 -0.49
C GLN A 423 2.18 4.67 -0.14
N GLY A 424 2.28 3.76 -1.10
CA GLY A 424 2.96 2.49 -0.94
C GLY A 424 4.20 2.36 -1.81
N ASN A 425 4.58 1.11 -2.09
CA ASN A 425 5.69 0.78 -2.99
C ASN A 425 5.31 0.84 -4.47
N ASN A 426 4.09 1.26 -4.80
CA ASN A 426 3.63 1.36 -6.19
C ASN A 426 4.59 2.20 -7.02
N SER A 427 5.32 1.55 -7.91
CA SER A 427 6.20 2.22 -8.87
C SER A 427 5.68 2.04 -10.29
N GLY A 428 5.54 3.14 -11.01
CA GLY A 428 5.36 3.12 -12.46
C GLY A 428 6.71 2.90 -13.15
N GLY A 429 6.66 2.41 -14.38
CA GLY A 429 7.87 2.20 -15.18
C GLY A 429 7.60 1.31 -16.39
N GLY A 430 8.50 0.41 -16.65
CA GLY A 430 8.33 -0.57 -17.71
C GLY A 430 9.49 -1.57 -17.80
N HIS A 431 9.33 -2.52 -18.70
CA HIS A 431 10.29 -3.57 -18.96
C HIS A 431 10.93 -3.43 -20.34
N PHE A 432 12.23 -3.67 -20.43
CA PHE A 432 12.93 -3.91 -21.67
C PHE A 432 13.02 -5.42 -21.91
N ASN A 433 12.60 -5.92 -23.05
CA ASN A 433 12.82 -7.31 -23.41
C ASN A 433 14.30 -7.51 -23.82
N VAL A 434 15.12 -7.97 -22.89
CA VAL A 434 16.55 -8.13 -23.12
C VAL A 434 16.90 -9.33 -24.03
N ALA A 435 15.90 -10.11 -24.45
CA ALA A 435 16.09 -11.21 -25.38
C ALA A 435 16.07 -10.76 -26.86
N VAL A 436 15.67 -9.52 -27.14
CA VAL A 436 15.55 -9.00 -28.51
C VAL A 436 16.34 -7.71 -28.70
N ALA A 437 16.92 -7.55 -29.91
CA ALA A 437 17.58 -6.32 -30.30
C ALA A 437 16.55 -5.17 -30.48
N PRO A 438 16.92 -3.94 -30.15
CA PRO A 438 18.22 -3.48 -29.64
C PRO A 438 18.32 -3.55 -28.09
N TYR A 439 17.33 -4.08 -27.38
CA TYR A 439 17.27 -4.09 -25.91
C TYR A 439 18.18 -5.16 -25.28
N ASP A 440 18.74 -6.07 -26.05
CA ASP A 440 19.78 -7.00 -25.62
C ASP A 440 21.10 -6.27 -25.25
N ASP A 441 21.33 -5.07 -25.81
CA ASP A 441 22.50 -4.25 -25.48
C ASP A 441 22.22 -3.32 -24.29
N VAL A 442 23.06 -3.41 -23.26
CA VAL A 442 22.93 -2.58 -22.04
C VAL A 442 23.12 -1.08 -22.32
N ARG A 443 23.91 -0.70 -23.34
CA ARG A 443 24.10 0.72 -23.73
C ARG A 443 22.77 1.35 -24.15
N VAL A 444 21.96 0.60 -24.91
CA VAL A 444 20.62 1.05 -25.34
C VAL A 444 19.70 1.22 -24.13
N ARG A 445 19.57 0.20 -23.27
CA ARG A 445 18.70 0.26 -22.08
C ARG A 445 19.10 1.40 -21.14
N ARG A 446 20.39 1.53 -20.83
CA ARG A 446 20.90 2.62 -19.99
C ARG A 446 20.72 3.99 -20.65
N GLY A 447 20.97 4.09 -21.95
CA GLY A 447 20.78 5.34 -22.69
C GLY A 447 19.31 5.80 -22.68
N LEU A 448 18.35 4.89 -22.90
CA LEU A 448 16.91 5.18 -22.80
C LEU A 448 16.50 5.58 -21.37
N THR A 449 17.07 4.93 -20.36
CA THR A 449 16.78 5.25 -18.95
C THR A 449 17.37 6.60 -18.54
N LEU A 450 18.60 6.92 -18.94
CA LEU A 450 19.23 8.23 -18.71
C LEU A 450 18.50 9.37 -19.44
N ALA A 451 17.85 9.10 -20.57
CA ALA A 451 17.01 10.08 -21.26
C ALA A 451 15.68 10.34 -20.56
N ASN A 452 15.28 9.52 -19.59
CA ASN A 452 13.99 9.61 -18.91
C ASN A 452 14.05 10.67 -17.78
N ASN A 453 13.62 11.91 -18.09
CA ASN A 453 13.45 12.97 -17.09
C ASN A 453 12.17 12.72 -16.29
N GLN A 454 12.29 11.98 -15.19
CA GLN A 454 11.16 11.61 -14.35
C GLN A 454 10.43 12.80 -13.74
N GLU A 455 11.14 13.84 -13.28
CA GLU A 455 10.53 15.03 -12.68
C GLU A 455 9.65 15.76 -13.70
N ALA A 456 10.19 16.00 -14.89
CA ALA A 456 9.43 16.63 -15.97
C ALA A 456 8.26 15.77 -16.46
N ALA A 457 8.42 14.44 -16.48
CA ALA A 457 7.34 13.51 -16.81
C ALA A 457 6.23 13.51 -15.76
N ILE A 458 6.57 13.47 -14.47
CA ILE A 458 5.63 13.58 -13.36
C ILE A 458 4.84 14.87 -13.43
N GLU A 459 5.51 16.01 -13.64
CA GLU A 459 4.85 17.31 -13.77
C GLU A 459 3.91 17.35 -14.99
N ALA A 460 4.37 16.89 -16.15
CA ALA A 460 3.58 16.86 -17.39
C ALA A 460 2.34 15.96 -17.27
N LEU A 461 2.41 14.91 -16.48
CA LEU A 461 1.31 13.97 -16.23
C LEU A 461 0.43 14.38 -15.02
N GLY A 462 0.64 15.59 -14.47
CA GLY A 462 -0.16 16.11 -13.35
C GLY A 462 0.13 15.44 -12.00
N GLY A 463 1.32 14.85 -11.84
CA GLY A 463 1.72 14.11 -10.65
C GLY A 463 2.42 14.93 -9.56
N ALA A 464 2.56 16.24 -9.72
CA ALA A 464 3.21 17.09 -8.73
C ALA A 464 2.53 16.97 -7.35
N GLY A 465 3.30 16.61 -6.30
CA GLY A 465 2.78 16.38 -4.95
C GLY A 465 1.95 15.09 -4.78
N ILE A 466 2.00 14.18 -5.76
CA ILE A 466 1.31 12.87 -5.74
C ILE A 466 2.29 11.76 -6.07
N SER A 467 3.20 12.02 -7.01
CA SER A 467 4.25 11.09 -7.44
C SER A 467 5.62 11.65 -7.08
N ALA A 468 6.56 10.77 -6.80
CA ALA A 468 7.97 11.09 -6.59
C ALA A 468 8.86 10.25 -7.54
N PRO A 469 10.04 10.75 -7.97
CA PRO A 469 10.96 9.96 -8.76
C PRO A 469 11.29 8.62 -8.08
N GLY A 470 11.41 7.55 -8.88
CA GLY A 470 11.69 6.20 -8.41
C GLY A 470 12.96 5.63 -9.01
N THR A 471 13.70 4.85 -8.22
CA THR A 471 14.97 4.22 -8.61
C THR A 471 14.99 2.72 -8.33
N GLN A 472 13.96 2.21 -7.67
CA GLN A 472 13.84 0.83 -7.25
C GLN A 472 12.36 0.49 -6.97
N PHE A 473 12.06 -0.77 -6.67
CA PHE A 473 10.70 -1.21 -6.33
C PHE A 473 10.16 -0.58 -5.05
N PHE A 474 11.03 -0.32 -4.08
CA PHE A 474 10.66 0.13 -2.74
C PHE A 474 10.72 1.65 -2.65
N SER A 475 9.68 2.25 -2.07
CA SER A 475 9.63 3.68 -1.77
C SER A 475 10.57 4.02 -0.61
N PRO A 476 10.98 5.29 -0.45
CA PRO A 476 11.84 5.70 0.66
C PRO A 476 11.32 5.36 2.06
N ASP A 477 10.00 5.22 2.22
CA ASP A 477 9.36 4.87 3.49
C ASP A 477 9.35 3.36 3.76
N SER A 478 9.70 2.55 2.77
CA SER A 478 9.77 1.10 2.92
C SER A 478 11.01 0.69 3.74
N PRO A 479 10.88 -0.27 4.69
CA PRO A 479 12.03 -0.80 5.42
C PRO A 479 13.07 -1.47 4.49
N TRP A 480 12.65 -1.86 3.29
CA TRP A 480 13.50 -2.50 2.27
C TRP A 480 14.20 -1.51 1.33
N TYR A 481 13.94 -0.21 1.46
CA TYR A 481 14.61 0.80 0.65
C TYR A 481 16.13 0.77 0.85
N SER A 482 16.87 0.92 -0.24
CA SER A 482 18.32 1.03 -0.21
C SER A 482 18.79 2.33 -0.88
N GLN A 483 19.47 3.17 -0.11
CA GLN A 483 20.09 4.37 -0.63
C GLN A 483 21.21 4.03 -1.62
N ALA A 484 21.97 2.94 -1.41
CA ALA A 484 23.02 2.50 -2.31
C ALA A 484 22.47 2.13 -3.70
N VAL A 485 21.29 1.49 -3.77
CA VAL A 485 20.61 1.20 -5.04
C VAL A 485 20.16 2.50 -5.70
N ALA A 486 19.59 3.42 -4.94
CA ALA A 486 19.14 4.72 -5.45
C ALA A 486 20.30 5.53 -6.05
N ASP A 487 21.43 5.57 -5.36
CA ASP A 487 22.65 6.28 -5.82
C ASP A 487 23.29 5.62 -7.07
N ALA A 488 23.15 4.30 -7.23
CA ALA A 488 23.68 3.55 -8.36
C ALA A 488 22.75 3.59 -9.59
N TRP A 489 21.47 3.91 -9.41
CA TRP A 489 20.51 3.95 -10.50
C TRP A 489 20.83 5.05 -11.51
N PRO A 490 20.76 4.78 -12.86
CA PRO A 490 21.01 5.80 -13.86
C PRO A 490 19.95 6.90 -13.82
N SER A 491 20.28 8.01 -13.17
CA SER A 491 19.47 9.22 -13.08
C SER A 491 19.55 10.04 -14.37
N PHE A 492 18.56 10.91 -14.62
CA PHE A 492 18.46 11.71 -15.83
C PHE A 492 19.77 12.45 -16.14
N ASP A 493 20.34 12.14 -17.29
CA ASP A 493 21.51 12.80 -17.88
C ASP A 493 21.44 12.64 -19.41
N MET A 494 20.95 13.66 -20.11
CA MET A 494 20.77 13.62 -21.56
C MET A 494 22.08 13.50 -22.31
N ASP A 495 23.17 14.13 -21.84
CA ASP A 495 24.45 14.07 -22.51
C ASP A 495 25.07 12.66 -22.39
N ALA A 496 24.97 12.03 -21.23
CA ALA A 496 25.37 10.64 -21.03
C ALA A 496 24.50 9.66 -21.83
N ALA A 497 23.18 9.92 -21.91
CA ALA A 497 22.27 9.14 -22.74
C ALA A 497 22.69 9.15 -24.22
N ILE A 498 22.93 10.35 -24.78
CA ILE A 498 23.37 10.52 -26.15
C ILE A 498 24.72 9.83 -26.38
N ALA A 499 25.66 9.95 -25.44
CA ALA A 499 26.97 9.32 -25.58
C ALA A 499 26.88 7.79 -25.67
N LEU A 500 26.10 7.14 -24.77
CA LEU A 500 25.91 5.68 -24.81
C LEU A 500 25.18 5.19 -26.06
N LEU A 501 24.12 5.90 -26.46
CA LEU A 501 23.38 5.55 -27.69
C LEU A 501 24.24 5.77 -28.94
N GLN A 502 25.11 6.80 -28.95
CA GLN A 502 26.03 7.03 -30.04
C GLN A 502 27.10 5.90 -30.12
N GLU A 503 27.62 5.42 -28.98
CA GLU A 503 28.52 4.27 -28.97
C GLU A 503 27.88 3.04 -29.61
N TYR A 504 26.60 2.79 -29.36
CA TYR A 504 25.87 1.69 -30.00
C TYR A 504 25.64 1.94 -31.50
N VAL A 505 25.27 3.18 -31.89
CA VAL A 505 25.05 3.56 -33.28
C VAL A 505 26.31 3.43 -34.12
N ASP A 506 27.48 3.73 -33.53
CA ASP A 506 28.79 3.65 -34.20
C ASP A 506 29.41 2.24 -34.18
N ASP A 507 28.80 1.29 -33.47
CA ASP A 507 29.29 -0.08 -33.38
C ASP A 507 28.98 -0.88 -34.65
N PRO A 508 30.01 -1.34 -35.40
CA PRO A 508 29.75 -2.12 -36.60
C PRO A 508 29.16 -3.52 -36.32
N THR A 509 29.15 -3.93 -35.05
CA THR A 509 28.62 -5.22 -34.58
C THR A 509 27.30 -5.09 -33.79
N ARG A 510 26.65 -3.91 -33.88
CA ARG A 510 25.37 -3.66 -33.20
C ARG A 510 24.34 -4.75 -33.49
N SER A 511 23.60 -5.16 -32.45
CA SER A 511 22.74 -6.35 -32.47
C SER A 511 21.50 -6.19 -33.36
N ASP A 512 21.05 -4.96 -33.63
CA ASP A 512 19.87 -4.68 -34.46
C ASP A 512 20.13 -4.83 -35.98
N GLY A 513 21.36 -5.18 -36.38
CA GLY A 513 21.72 -5.43 -37.77
C GLY A 513 21.74 -4.22 -38.70
N LYS A 514 21.59 -3.00 -38.15
CA LYS A 514 21.63 -1.76 -38.92
C LYS A 514 23.07 -1.34 -39.25
N ALA A 515 23.21 -0.47 -40.25
CA ALA A 515 24.49 0.09 -40.59
C ALA A 515 24.96 1.11 -39.56
N VAL A 516 26.29 1.28 -39.42
CA VAL A 516 26.89 2.32 -38.59
C VAL A 516 26.31 3.71 -38.96
N GLY A 517 25.93 4.48 -37.96
CA GLY A 517 25.34 5.80 -38.11
C GLY A 517 23.82 5.80 -38.33
N GLU A 518 23.18 4.65 -38.54
CA GLU A 518 21.71 4.59 -38.60
C GLU A 518 21.08 4.66 -37.21
N LYS A 519 19.94 5.38 -37.10
CA LYS A 519 19.19 5.51 -35.85
C LYS A 519 18.69 4.13 -35.36
N ILE A 520 18.57 4.03 -34.05
CA ILE A 520 18.01 2.87 -33.36
C ILE A 520 16.49 2.89 -33.53
N ASP A 521 15.89 1.80 -33.99
CA ASP A 521 14.42 1.65 -33.93
C ASP A 521 14.04 0.92 -32.65
N VAL A 522 13.16 1.50 -31.87
CA VAL A 522 12.63 0.94 -30.65
C VAL A 522 11.10 0.85 -30.72
N GLU A 523 10.55 -0.24 -30.21
CA GLU A 523 9.12 -0.41 -30.02
C GLU A 523 8.76 -0.22 -28.57
N TYR A 524 7.70 0.53 -28.29
CA TYR A 524 7.18 0.78 -26.96
C TYR A 524 5.69 0.52 -26.90
N GLY A 525 5.26 -0.41 -26.05
CA GLY A 525 3.87 -0.81 -25.85
C GLY A 525 3.26 -0.17 -24.59
N CYS A 526 1.99 0.27 -24.69
CA CYS A 526 1.21 0.69 -23.52
C CYS A 526 -0.29 0.45 -23.77
N VAL A 527 -1.18 0.98 -22.92
CA VAL A 527 -2.64 0.74 -22.98
C VAL A 527 -3.38 1.96 -23.52
N ALA A 528 -4.30 1.75 -24.46
CA ALA A 528 -5.05 2.82 -25.14
C ALA A 528 -6.29 3.31 -24.38
N GLY A 529 -6.84 2.53 -23.45
CA GLY A 529 -8.14 2.83 -22.81
C GLY A 529 -8.11 3.98 -21.79
N GLU A 530 -6.93 4.49 -21.42
CA GLU A 530 -6.75 5.43 -20.32
C GLU A 530 -5.93 6.64 -20.76
N ALA A 531 -6.45 7.86 -20.50
CA ALA A 531 -5.84 9.11 -20.94
C ALA A 531 -4.43 9.29 -20.37
N THR A 532 -4.21 8.97 -19.09
CA THR A 532 -2.89 9.06 -18.45
C THR A 532 -1.87 8.10 -19.10
N LEU A 533 -2.27 6.88 -19.48
CA LEU A 533 -1.35 5.94 -20.13
C LEU A 533 -1.02 6.33 -21.58
N ILE A 534 -1.99 6.92 -22.30
CA ILE A 534 -1.75 7.51 -23.63
C ILE A 534 -0.74 8.68 -23.51
N ALA A 535 -0.94 9.57 -22.52
CA ALA A 535 -0.02 10.66 -22.27
C ALA A 535 1.37 10.16 -21.82
N LEU A 536 1.44 9.13 -20.99
CA LEU A 536 2.70 8.50 -20.58
C LEU A 536 3.47 7.94 -21.78
N ALA A 537 2.77 7.28 -22.70
CA ALA A 537 3.39 6.76 -23.92
C ALA A 537 3.98 7.90 -24.78
N ALA A 538 3.22 8.99 -24.94
CA ALA A 538 3.70 10.17 -25.69
C ALA A 538 4.89 10.86 -25.01
N VAL A 539 4.92 10.91 -23.68
CA VAL A 539 6.07 11.46 -22.91
C VAL A 539 7.32 10.63 -23.17
N HIS A 540 7.25 9.29 -23.05
CA HIS A 540 8.42 8.42 -23.29
C HIS A 540 8.87 8.48 -24.76
N GLU A 541 7.94 8.49 -25.72
CA GLU A 541 8.27 8.71 -27.13
C GLU A 541 9.05 10.01 -27.33
N GLY A 542 8.56 11.11 -26.75
CA GLY A 542 9.21 12.42 -26.83
C GLY A 542 10.59 12.43 -26.20
N LEU A 543 10.75 11.88 -24.98
CA LEU A 543 12.02 11.83 -24.25
C LEU A 543 13.08 11.01 -25.03
N TRP A 544 12.74 9.82 -25.48
CA TRP A 544 13.68 8.97 -26.22
C TRP A 544 14.03 9.52 -27.59
N THR A 545 13.04 10.06 -28.32
CA THR A 545 13.27 10.70 -29.63
C THR A 545 14.13 11.94 -29.52
N SER A 546 14.07 12.68 -28.40
CA SER A 546 14.84 13.91 -28.16
C SER A 546 16.35 13.69 -28.14
N THR A 547 16.82 12.45 -27.93
CA THR A 547 18.24 12.08 -28.08
C THR A 547 18.76 12.28 -29.51
N GLY A 548 17.89 12.35 -30.50
CA GLY A 548 18.22 12.43 -31.91
C GLY A 548 18.69 11.11 -32.54
N LEU A 549 18.92 10.07 -31.76
CA LEU A 549 19.51 8.77 -32.15
C LEU A 549 18.49 7.64 -32.21
N VAL A 550 17.27 7.87 -31.75
CA VAL A 550 16.22 6.86 -31.61
C VAL A 550 14.99 7.24 -32.44
N ASN A 551 14.40 6.26 -33.12
CA ASN A 551 13.03 6.32 -33.66
C ASN A 551 12.14 5.44 -32.77
N VAL A 552 11.03 5.96 -32.30
CA VAL A 552 10.11 5.23 -31.44
C VAL A 552 8.85 4.87 -32.20
N THR A 553 8.44 3.60 -32.14
CA THR A 553 7.12 3.13 -32.59
C THR A 553 6.29 2.80 -31.37
N VAL A 554 5.19 3.53 -31.15
CA VAL A 554 4.29 3.28 -30.03
C VAL A 554 3.18 2.31 -30.44
N ASN A 555 3.08 1.18 -29.74
CA ASN A 555 2.06 0.16 -29.93
C ASN A 555 1.10 0.17 -28.72
N MET A 556 -0.15 0.58 -28.95
CA MET A 556 -1.15 0.65 -27.88
C MET A 556 -2.06 -0.58 -27.89
N SER A 557 -2.07 -1.32 -26.78
CA SER A 557 -3.04 -2.40 -26.57
C SER A 557 -4.44 -1.81 -26.35
N ALA A 558 -5.47 -2.52 -26.80
CA ALA A 558 -6.85 -2.03 -26.71
C ALA A 558 -7.31 -1.81 -25.27
N ASP A 559 -6.88 -2.68 -24.35
CA ASP A 559 -7.23 -2.69 -22.94
C ASP A 559 -6.12 -3.32 -22.08
N GLN A 560 -6.26 -3.26 -20.75
CA GLN A 560 -5.30 -3.83 -19.80
C GLN A 560 -5.17 -5.35 -19.92
N PRO A 561 -6.27 -6.16 -20.02
CA PRO A 561 -6.16 -7.59 -20.22
C PRO A 561 -5.35 -7.97 -21.46
N THR A 562 -5.57 -7.28 -22.57
CA THR A 562 -4.81 -7.48 -23.81
C THR A 562 -3.33 -7.17 -23.59
N HIS A 563 -3.01 -6.07 -22.89
CA HIS A 563 -1.63 -5.69 -22.59
C HIS A 563 -0.91 -6.70 -21.70
N ILE A 564 -1.59 -7.22 -20.68
CA ILE A 564 -1.07 -8.27 -19.80
C ILE A 564 -0.78 -9.54 -20.61
N ASN A 565 -1.69 -9.94 -21.49
CA ASN A 565 -1.50 -11.11 -22.35
C ASN A 565 -0.30 -10.95 -23.29
N VAL A 566 -0.11 -9.76 -23.83
CA VAL A 566 1.07 -9.40 -24.65
C VAL A 566 2.34 -9.55 -23.82
N ALA A 567 2.38 -9.00 -22.63
CA ALA A 567 3.53 -9.07 -21.72
C ALA A 567 3.85 -10.51 -21.29
N LEU A 568 2.83 -11.34 -21.06
CA LEU A 568 2.96 -12.77 -20.75
C LEU A 568 3.27 -13.64 -21.98
N GLY A 569 3.20 -13.07 -23.17
CA GLY A 569 3.35 -13.85 -24.42
C GLY A 569 2.20 -14.82 -24.71
N ILE A 570 1.01 -14.57 -24.13
CA ILE A 570 -0.18 -15.39 -24.36
C ILE A 570 -0.81 -15.03 -25.71
N GLY A 571 -1.20 -16.07 -26.48
CA GLY A 571 -1.89 -15.89 -27.75
C GLY A 571 -1.00 -15.74 -28.96
N ASN A 572 0.26 -16.13 -28.90
CA ASN A 572 1.27 -16.15 -29.98
C ASN A 572 1.69 -14.80 -30.55
N ALA A 573 1.16 -13.69 -30.04
CA ALA A 573 1.41 -12.41 -30.69
C ALA A 573 2.81 -11.84 -30.40
N PHE A 574 3.47 -12.23 -29.27
CA PHE A 574 4.65 -11.51 -28.83
C PHE A 574 5.64 -12.32 -27.98
N VAL A 575 5.60 -13.63 -27.97
CA VAL A 575 6.57 -14.45 -27.22
C VAL A 575 7.99 -14.15 -27.73
N GLY A 576 8.75 -13.39 -26.97
CA GLY A 576 10.11 -13.02 -27.30
C GLY A 576 10.26 -11.92 -28.36
N GLU A 577 9.17 -11.35 -28.87
CA GLU A 577 9.19 -10.34 -29.95
C GLU A 577 8.75 -8.93 -29.51
N HIS A 578 8.15 -8.79 -28.29
CA HIS A 578 7.82 -7.47 -27.78
C HIS A 578 9.11 -6.71 -27.37
N GLY A 579 9.16 -5.41 -27.64
CA GLY A 579 10.33 -4.58 -27.35
C GLY A 579 10.34 -4.10 -25.91
N ALA A 580 9.87 -2.87 -25.67
CA ALA A 580 9.66 -2.31 -24.34
C ALA A 580 8.17 -2.08 -24.10
N HIS A 581 7.72 -2.13 -22.85
CA HIS A 581 6.32 -1.85 -22.53
C HIS A 581 6.14 -1.23 -21.15
N CYS A 582 5.13 -0.36 -21.03
CA CYS A 582 4.79 0.26 -19.75
C CYS A 582 4.27 -0.79 -18.77
N TRP A 583 4.60 -0.61 -17.51
CA TRP A 583 4.16 -1.48 -16.44
C TRP A 583 3.97 -0.72 -15.14
N ARG A 584 3.15 -1.25 -14.25
CA ARG A 584 3.08 -0.84 -12.86
C ARG A 584 3.58 -2.01 -12.01
N PHE A 585 4.61 -1.75 -11.24
CA PHE A 585 5.10 -2.68 -10.23
C PHE A 585 4.18 -2.55 -9.00
N GLY A 586 3.69 -3.66 -8.47
CA GLY A 586 2.69 -3.66 -7.40
C GLY A 586 3.25 -3.29 -6.02
N ASP A 587 2.36 -3.20 -5.04
CA ASP A 587 2.65 -2.86 -3.63
C ASP A 587 3.13 -4.05 -2.79
N GLN A 588 3.84 -5.02 -3.39
CA GLN A 588 4.41 -6.11 -2.63
C GLN A 588 5.42 -5.58 -1.62
N GLN A 589 5.21 -5.93 -0.35
CA GLN A 589 6.05 -5.47 0.73
C GLN A 589 7.26 -6.38 0.96
N ASP A 590 7.17 -7.68 0.65
CA ASP A 590 8.30 -8.58 0.73
C ASP A 590 9.11 -8.59 -0.57
N PRO A 591 10.42 -8.33 -0.50
CA PRO A 591 11.28 -8.30 -1.69
C PRO A 591 11.35 -9.62 -2.47
N SER A 592 11.14 -10.76 -1.81
CA SER A 592 11.17 -12.07 -2.49
C SER A 592 10.14 -12.17 -3.61
N ILE A 593 8.99 -11.48 -3.43
CA ILE A 593 7.92 -11.46 -4.43
C ILE A 593 8.24 -10.47 -5.54
N ALA A 594 8.57 -9.22 -5.20
CA ALA A 594 8.84 -8.17 -6.18
C ALA A 594 10.11 -8.49 -7.01
N LEU A 595 11.23 -8.72 -6.33
CA LEU A 595 12.51 -9.01 -6.99
C LEU A 595 12.52 -10.43 -7.58
N GLY A 596 11.87 -11.41 -6.91
CA GLY A 596 11.72 -12.75 -7.44
C GLY A 596 10.93 -12.78 -8.75
N SER A 597 9.91 -11.94 -8.89
CA SER A 597 9.17 -11.79 -10.16
C SER A 597 10.04 -11.17 -11.26
N ALA A 598 10.81 -10.14 -10.92
CA ALA A 598 11.60 -9.37 -11.90
C ALA A 598 12.93 -10.04 -12.31
N TYR A 599 13.60 -10.73 -11.38
CA TYR A 599 14.94 -11.28 -11.55
C TYR A 599 15.00 -12.80 -11.43
N GLY A 600 13.87 -13.47 -11.20
CA GLY A 600 13.77 -14.94 -11.20
C GLY A 600 14.06 -15.54 -12.57
N ASN A 601 14.22 -16.86 -12.61
CA ASN A 601 14.54 -17.59 -13.87
C ASN A 601 13.45 -17.36 -14.93
N PRO A 602 13.74 -16.71 -16.06
CA PRO A 602 12.71 -16.37 -17.06
C PRO A 602 12.07 -17.61 -17.73
N VAL A 603 12.74 -18.78 -17.68
CA VAL A 603 12.19 -20.03 -18.26
C VAL A 603 11.05 -20.59 -17.40
N SER A 604 11.14 -20.44 -16.08
CA SER A 604 10.15 -20.97 -15.13
C SER A 604 9.28 -19.90 -14.47
N ASN A 605 9.59 -18.60 -14.69
CA ASN A 605 8.86 -17.48 -14.12
C ASN A 605 8.30 -16.58 -15.23
N PRO A 606 7.05 -16.76 -15.64
CA PRO A 606 6.42 -15.95 -16.70
C PRO A 606 6.25 -14.47 -16.32
N LEU A 607 6.40 -14.11 -15.03
CA LEU A 607 6.34 -12.73 -14.57
C LEU A 607 7.67 -11.96 -14.76
N ASN A 608 8.73 -12.63 -15.18
CA ASN A 608 9.96 -11.95 -15.62
C ASN A 608 9.78 -11.46 -17.08
N PHE A 609 8.99 -10.40 -17.23
CA PHE A 609 8.64 -9.82 -18.53
C PHE A 609 9.85 -9.27 -19.30
N SER A 610 10.94 -9.00 -18.60
CA SER A 610 12.20 -8.56 -19.24
C SER A 610 12.97 -9.69 -19.90
N ASN A 611 12.61 -10.94 -19.69
CA ASN A 611 13.41 -12.10 -20.06
C ASN A 611 14.86 -12.02 -19.56
N TYR A 612 15.08 -11.24 -18.49
CA TYR A 612 16.42 -11.01 -17.95
C TYR A 612 16.88 -12.21 -17.13
N ASP A 613 18.00 -12.81 -17.56
CA ASP A 613 18.63 -13.97 -16.92
C ASP A 613 19.95 -13.62 -16.27
N SER A 614 19.97 -13.52 -14.94
CA SER A 614 21.17 -13.27 -14.14
C SER A 614 21.37 -14.37 -13.11
N PRO A 615 22.28 -15.32 -13.34
CA PRO A 615 22.64 -16.33 -12.34
C PRO A 615 23.12 -15.71 -11.00
N GLU A 616 23.79 -14.55 -11.07
CA GLU A 616 24.26 -13.79 -9.89
C GLU A 616 23.06 -13.29 -9.05
N ALA A 617 22.09 -12.64 -9.68
CA ALA A 617 20.88 -12.17 -8.99
C ALA A 617 20.06 -13.33 -8.40
N ARG A 618 19.91 -14.42 -9.16
CA ARG A 618 19.19 -15.60 -8.67
C ARG A 618 19.85 -16.23 -7.45
N ALA A 619 21.18 -16.36 -7.44
CA ALA A 619 21.88 -16.92 -6.30
C ALA A 619 21.66 -16.08 -5.02
N LEU A 620 21.64 -14.75 -5.15
CA LEU A 620 21.35 -13.85 -4.03
C LEU A 620 19.88 -13.95 -3.58
N LEU A 621 18.94 -14.08 -4.52
CA LEU A 621 17.53 -14.30 -4.20
C LEU A 621 17.33 -15.64 -3.47
N ASP A 622 17.96 -16.70 -3.96
CA ASP A 622 17.89 -18.04 -3.34
C ASP A 622 18.49 -17.99 -1.92
N GLU A 623 19.62 -17.31 -1.74
CA GLU A 623 20.25 -17.13 -0.42
C GLU A 623 19.33 -16.34 0.52
N ALA A 624 18.74 -15.23 0.06
CA ALA A 624 17.83 -14.39 0.85
C ALA A 624 16.60 -15.15 1.35
N MET A 625 16.14 -16.17 0.61
CA MET A 625 15.04 -17.04 1.02
C MET A 625 15.41 -17.96 2.20
N THR A 626 16.69 -18.14 2.50
CA THR A 626 17.18 -18.99 3.59
C THR A 626 17.51 -18.22 4.87
N VAL A 627 17.47 -16.90 4.85
CA VAL A 627 17.91 -16.03 5.94
C VAL A 627 16.71 -15.34 6.60
N ALA A 628 16.45 -15.63 7.87
CA ALA A 628 15.40 -14.98 8.64
C ALA A 628 15.82 -13.60 9.21
N ASP A 629 17.13 -13.37 9.41
CA ASP A 629 17.63 -12.08 9.91
C ASP A 629 17.38 -10.96 8.91
N PHE A 630 16.63 -9.93 9.33
CA PHE A 630 16.17 -8.84 8.47
C PHE A 630 17.35 -8.08 7.82
N GLU A 631 18.37 -7.71 8.58
CA GLU A 631 19.48 -6.88 8.07
C GLU A 631 20.34 -7.66 7.06
N THR A 632 20.60 -8.93 7.34
CA THR A 632 21.30 -9.81 6.40
C THR A 632 20.51 -10.02 5.12
N ARG A 633 19.20 -10.25 5.24
CA ARG A 633 18.28 -10.42 4.12
C ARG A 633 18.17 -9.15 3.29
N LYS A 634 18.08 -7.99 3.93
CA LYS A 634 18.08 -6.68 3.29
C LYS A 634 19.37 -6.44 2.49
N ALA A 635 20.52 -6.78 3.05
CA ALA A 635 21.81 -6.64 2.35
C ALA A 635 21.90 -7.52 1.10
N LEU A 636 21.30 -8.71 1.09
CA LEU A 636 21.22 -9.57 -0.08
C LEU A 636 20.33 -8.95 -1.17
N TYR A 637 19.16 -8.44 -0.81
CA TYR A 637 18.27 -7.76 -1.75
C TYR A 637 18.85 -6.44 -2.28
N GLU A 638 19.63 -5.72 -1.47
CA GLU A 638 20.39 -4.56 -1.94
C GLU A 638 21.34 -4.95 -3.08
N GLN A 639 22.06 -6.07 -2.95
CA GLN A 639 22.95 -6.55 -4.02
C GLN A 639 22.18 -6.89 -5.30
N VAL A 640 20.97 -7.49 -5.19
CA VAL A 640 20.10 -7.72 -6.35
C VAL A 640 19.70 -6.39 -7.01
N GLY A 641 19.34 -5.39 -6.21
CA GLY A 641 19.03 -4.04 -6.68
C GLY A 641 20.21 -3.37 -7.41
N LEU A 642 21.44 -3.53 -6.90
CA LEU A 642 22.66 -3.03 -7.54
C LEU A 642 22.95 -3.72 -8.89
N ILE A 643 22.67 -5.03 -9.01
CA ILE A 643 22.72 -5.73 -10.29
C ILE A 643 21.70 -5.13 -11.25
N GLY A 644 20.47 -4.86 -10.77
CA GLY A 644 19.43 -4.18 -11.55
C GLY A 644 19.85 -2.80 -12.04
N ALA A 645 20.47 -2.00 -11.19
CA ALA A 645 21.02 -0.68 -11.56
C ALA A 645 22.16 -0.76 -12.56
N ARG A 646 22.98 -1.84 -12.52
CA ARG A 646 24.04 -2.12 -13.49
C ARG A 646 23.50 -2.49 -14.86
N ASP A 647 22.53 -3.41 -14.92
CA ASP A 647 22.12 -4.08 -16.16
C ASP A 647 20.82 -3.51 -16.76
N VAL A 648 20.07 -2.74 -15.99
CA VAL A 648 18.85 -1.99 -16.37
C VAL A 648 17.86 -2.83 -17.22
N PRO A 649 17.34 -3.96 -16.70
CA PRO A 649 16.36 -4.74 -17.45
C PRO A 649 14.97 -4.08 -17.47
N MET A 650 14.76 -3.07 -16.68
CA MET A 650 13.52 -2.29 -16.56
C MET A 650 13.87 -0.82 -16.27
N TRP A 651 12.90 0.06 -16.32
CA TRP A 651 13.03 1.44 -15.87
C TRP A 651 11.92 1.82 -14.90
N TYR A 652 12.15 2.85 -14.12
CA TYR A 652 11.16 3.43 -13.20
C TYR A 652 10.71 4.80 -13.73
N SER A 653 9.43 5.11 -13.59
CA SER A 653 8.84 6.42 -13.90
C SER A 653 8.49 7.21 -12.63
N GLY A 654 8.54 6.56 -11.48
CA GLY A 654 8.28 7.14 -10.16
C GLY A 654 7.36 6.31 -9.30
N HIS A 655 7.37 6.58 -7.99
CA HIS A 655 6.39 6.07 -7.04
C HIS A 655 5.16 6.98 -7.06
N THR A 656 3.98 6.41 -7.20
CA THR A 656 2.72 7.15 -7.32
C THR A 656 1.74 6.67 -6.25
N ALA A 657 1.14 7.61 -5.51
CA ALA A 657 0.01 7.29 -4.65
C ALA A 657 -1.14 6.66 -5.44
N THR A 658 -1.91 5.83 -4.78
CA THR A 658 -3.19 5.33 -5.27
C THR A 658 -4.30 5.83 -4.36
N ALA A 659 -5.54 5.90 -4.84
CA ALA A 659 -6.59 6.48 -4.05
C ALA A 659 -7.96 5.82 -4.27
N LEU A 660 -8.75 5.88 -3.21
CA LEU A 660 -10.20 5.74 -3.26
C LEU A 660 -10.78 7.14 -3.03
N ALA A 661 -11.69 7.58 -3.88
CA ALA A 661 -12.47 8.79 -3.70
C ALA A 661 -13.93 8.40 -3.50
N LEU A 662 -14.55 8.90 -2.43
CA LEU A 662 -15.86 8.47 -1.97
C LEU A 662 -16.77 9.66 -1.74
N GLU A 663 -18.07 9.43 -1.79
CA GLU A 663 -19.05 10.34 -1.22
C GLU A 663 -18.90 10.37 0.32
N GLU A 664 -19.38 11.43 0.94
CA GLU A 664 -19.42 11.55 2.40
C GLU A 664 -20.28 10.42 3.02
N GLY A 665 -19.86 9.90 4.17
CA GLY A 665 -20.60 8.90 4.93
C GLY A 665 -20.22 7.45 4.69
N ILE A 666 -19.24 7.17 3.82
CA ILE A 666 -18.63 5.83 3.69
C ILE A 666 -17.38 5.77 4.56
N VAL A 667 -17.29 4.78 5.42
CA VAL A 667 -16.22 4.62 6.42
C VAL A 667 -15.77 3.15 6.53
N GLY A 668 -14.70 2.88 7.32
CA GLY A 668 -14.17 1.53 7.53
C GLY A 668 -13.16 1.10 6.46
N LEU A 669 -12.40 2.06 5.92
CA LEU A 669 -11.39 1.83 4.89
C LEU A 669 -9.96 1.79 5.43
N ASP A 670 -9.60 2.74 6.30
CA ASP A 670 -8.22 2.91 6.77
C ASP A 670 -7.95 2.17 8.09
N ASP A 671 -9.00 1.90 8.86
CA ASP A 671 -8.98 1.33 10.22
C ASP A 671 -9.46 -0.12 10.30
N TRP A 672 -9.45 -0.84 9.16
CA TRP A 672 -9.84 -2.24 9.16
C TRP A 672 -8.83 -3.11 9.92
N VAL A 673 -9.34 -4.15 10.57
CA VAL A 673 -8.55 -5.04 11.42
C VAL A 673 -8.66 -6.49 10.99
N LEU A 674 -7.63 -7.27 11.31
CA LEU A 674 -7.63 -8.72 11.21
C LEU A 674 -8.43 -9.35 12.37
N PRO A 675 -8.70 -10.66 12.31
CA PRO A 675 -9.48 -11.35 13.34
C PRO A 675 -8.88 -11.30 14.75
N ASP A 676 -7.58 -11.11 14.87
CA ASP A 676 -6.86 -10.98 16.15
C ASP A 676 -6.79 -9.53 16.66
N GLY A 677 -7.35 -8.58 15.91
CA GLY A 677 -7.32 -7.16 16.21
C GLY A 677 -6.12 -6.41 15.65
N THR A 678 -5.19 -7.09 14.97
CA THR A 678 -4.07 -6.45 14.27
C THR A 678 -4.60 -5.55 13.17
N VAL A 679 -4.06 -4.34 13.07
CA VAL A 679 -4.44 -3.38 12.03
C VAL A 679 -3.86 -3.81 10.68
N GLY A 680 -4.69 -3.74 9.66
CA GLY A 680 -4.28 -4.07 8.29
C GLY A 680 -3.50 -2.95 7.62
N ILE A 681 -2.94 -3.26 6.45
CA ILE A 681 -2.06 -2.33 5.70
C ILE A 681 -2.81 -1.13 5.06
N GLY A 682 -4.09 -0.95 5.28
CA GLY A 682 -4.88 0.06 4.56
C GLY A 682 -5.40 -0.49 3.22
N HIS A 683 -5.24 0.28 2.14
CA HIS A 683 -5.77 -0.09 0.81
C HIS A 683 -4.70 0.00 -0.30
N PRO A 684 -3.63 -0.82 -0.21
CA PRO A 684 -2.58 -0.83 -1.22
C PRO A 684 -3.17 -1.04 -2.62
N SER A 685 -2.64 -0.30 -3.60
CA SER A 685 -3.15 -0.27 -4.98
C SER A 685 -4.65 0.11 -5.08
N ALA A 686 -5.14 0.91 -4.12
CA ALA A 686 -6.54 1.30 -3.98
C ALA A 686 -7.52 0.11 -3.97
N ILE A 687 -7.16 -0.98 -3.30
CA ILE A 687 -7.98 -2.17 -3.14
C ILE A 687 -8.58 -2.18 -1.72
N PRO A 688 -9.84 -1.77 -1.53
CA PRO A 688 -10.46 -1.68 -0.21
C PRO A 688 -10.78 -3.05 0.37
N ARG A 689 -10.77 -3.16 1.69
CA ARG A 689 -11.33 -4.32 2.39
C ARG A 689 -12.83 -4.11 2.59
N THR A 690 -13.61 -4.35 1.53
CA THR A 690 -15.05 -4.04 1.44
C THR A 690 -15.90 -4.67 2.54
N TYR A 691 -15.44 -5.74 3.17
CA TYR A 691 -16.15 -6.42 4.26
C TYR A 691 -16.26 -5.61 5.56
N GLN A 692 -15.40 -4.60 5.77
CA GLN A 692 -15.50 -3.68 6.92
C GLN A 692 -16.04 -2.30 6.56
N MET A 693 -16.31 -2.04 5.29
CA MET A 693 -16.97 -0.81 4.86
C MET A 693 -18.41 -0.76 5.34
N TRP A 694 -18.89 0.44 5.66
CA TRP A 694 -20.29 0.69 6.05
C TRP A 694 -20.69 2.13 5.77
N ARG A 695 -22.00 2.42 5.81
CA ARG A 695 -22.54 3.75 5.59
C ARG A 695 -23.06 4.34 6.90
N THR A 696 -22.80 5.64 7.13
CA THR A 696 -23.29 6.35 8.32
C THR A 696 -24.76 6.69 8.22
N ASP A 697 -25.35 6.66 7.03
CA ASP A 697 -26.73 6.93 6.69
C ASP A 697 -27.53 5.66 6.30
N GLY A 698 -26.98 4.47 6.55
CA GLY A 698 -27.52 3.16 6.19
C GLY A 698 -28.70 2.67 7.00
#